data_83d32ffe08704da518dd73df780a2efb
#
_entry.id   83d32ffe08704da518dd73df780a2efb
#
_cell.length_a   1.000
_cell.length_b   1.000
_cell.length_c   1.000
_cell.angle_alpha   90.00
_cell.angle_beta   90.00
_cell.angle_gamma   90.00
#
_symmetry.space_group_name_H-M   'P 1'
#
loop_
_entity.id
_entity.type
_entity.pdbx_description
1 polymer ?
#
loop_
_entity_poly.entity_id
_entity_poly.type
_entity_poly.pdbx_seq_one_letter_code
_entity_poly.pdbx_strand_id
1 'polypeptide(L)'
;MTNKKSILLFLLLAIAIASKAQTYLTDVYKPTDSYLYKAYPTKGSDVMKIAIYKYKGGFTLQSGKGGLISGTKAGFVVFDLNESYDKISFVVGPDNPNSASDEYNVILTMKADGKRVLDKVIWDHDAPQECVVDIKGAKQLRFDMPKGSTNLAFGAVKLWKSGQEYKPSANPLRSVPTNDRVQLVGQLYPHFIRHSGWVNPITSQEVSGIEKVPSIKINQVEYKTGLQFTANQAFVGNNEAWAYFWLQKKYSKISFIIGPRDNQSTMATGWLTIKGDGKILYEKRLKERDLAEMVVLDVEGINQLSFHSIDELHRLMGGIVFGVVNIFAYPTDYDMSLLPKAGEVNGSKSKVSQLPDVCRLVSNIEPYSVQGIVNYQNSVFRGESEYITFSMGGEKFDEGFVLTSGATLLGEDISSYYKFDLAGEFDYMTFTVGALTNRRVMSDDNIRIYVDDKVVLDTVIHCTWPNQHFTIPLNKCRTVMFAKPGTGSDTQPYFGFGDITLYRGEVVANNLYEHPKPECPDSADLIDLCKRPYFHFVGRYLSRMTNFDFNDCFHNGGSQRRYFNMKDGTKIYKGVMLETNIPFAFENVTFMDLAFMFLTGAGGEISSSNVSAATGVSAGASSLPITMLNLSKEAREKGERVQDRAKANNLNLGILSLFGPGGYQSSAAAFNIYGEYDTCTFTVANKSVFVDPYEEILGGVTGEKAKAPPVRLDVFADQVKVGEFMLTDDMQPTTYTVPVNKSTQLMFWLECGDVRSGQYVLYDMSVKKNKKQE
;
A
#
# COMPACT_ATOMS: atom_id res chain seq x y z
N MET A 1 -49.18 13.49 76.39
CA MET A 1 -49.76 12.38 75.59
C MET A 1 -49.42 12.47 74.07
N THR A 2 -48.44 13.25 73.69
CA THR A 2 -48.13 13.54 72.27
C THR A 2 -46.99 12.65 71.67
N ASN A 3 -46.26 11.90 72.49
CA ASN A 3 -45.08 11.13 72.00
C ASN A 3 -45.38 9.74 71.46
N LYS A 4 -46.52 9.11 71.82
CA LYS A 4 -46.82 7.76 71.34
C LYS A 4 -47.38 7.73 69.92
N LYS A 5 -48.17 8.78 69.52
CA LYS A 5 -48.71 8.86 68.14
C LYS A 5 -47.62 9.22 67.11
N SER A 6 -46.62 10.05 67.48
CA SER A 6 -45.54 10.37 66.61
C SER A 6 -44.58 9.15 66.39
N ILE A 7 -44.33 8.36 67.45
CA ILE A 7 -43.48 7.16 67.32
C ILE A 7 -44.19 6.09 66.49
N LEU A 8 -45.52 5.96 66.65
CA LEU A 8 -46.31 5.02 65.82
C LEU A 8 -46.35 5.46 64.36
N LEU A 9 -46.45 6.79 64.12
CA LEU A 9 -46.43 7.33 62.76
C LEU A 9 -45.05 7.17 62.11
N PHE A 10 -43.96 7.38 62.88
CA PHE A 10 -42.58 7.13 62.44
C PHE A 10 -42.33 5.66 62.18
N LEU A 11 -42.87 4.74 63.03
CA LEU A 11 -42.77 3.30 62.80
C LEU A 11 -43.56 2.85 61.60
N LEU A 12 -44.78 3.39 61.41
CA LEU A 12 -45.60 3.14 60.22
C LEU A 12 -44.96 3.71 58.95
N LEU A 13 -44.34 4.90 59.03
CA LEU A 13 -43.58 5.47 57.92
C LEU A 13 -42.32 4.68 57.62
N ALA A 14 -41.60 4.22 58.66
CA ALA A 14 -40.41 3.37 58.47
C ALA A 14 -40.81 1.96 57.92
N ILE A 15 -41.94 1.40 58.32
CA ILE A 15 -42.45 0.14 57.77
C ILE A 15 -42.93 0.38 56.31
N ALA A 16 -43.59 1.51 56.02
CA ALA A 16 -44.02 1.85 54.66
C ALA A 16 -42.81 2.15 53.72
N ILE A 17 -41.71 2.70 54.26
CA ILE A 17 -40.46 2.86 53.54
C ILE A 17 -39.74 1.51 53.37
N ALA A 18 -39.72 0.65 54.42
CA ALA A 18 -39.14 -0.68 54.35
C ALA A 18 -39.86 -1.60 53.38
N SER A 19 -41.21 -1.43 53.23
CA SER A 19 -42.01 -2.21 52.26
C SER A 19 -41.75 -1.81 50.79
N LYS A 20 -41.07 -0.71 50.50
CA LYS A 20 -40.70 -0.28 49.17
C LYS A 20 -39.27 -0.64 48.77
N ALA A 21 -38.48 -1.29 49.65
CA ALA A 21 -37.11 -1.72 49.33
C ALA A 21 -37.18 -2.81 48.26
N GLN A 22 -36.46 -2.58 47.15
CA GLN A 22 -36.32 -3.60 46.10
C GLN A 22 -35.51 -4.81 46.63
N THR A 23 -36.03 -6.02 46.39
CA THR A 23 -35.40 -7.27 46.87
C THR A 23 -34.52 -7.85 45.77
N TYR A 24 -33.19 -7.87 45.97
CA TYR A 24 -32.27 -8.55 45.06
C TYR A 24 -32.22 -10.05 45.40
N LEU A 25 -32.39 -10.88 44.36
CA LEU A 25 -32.40 -12.33 44.51
C LEU A 25 -31.20 -12.87 45.28
N THR A 26 -29.97 -12.46 44.87
CA THR A 26 -28.71 -12.93 45.42
C THR A 26 -28.36 -12.39 46.83
N ASP A 27 -29.10 -11.36 47.27
CA ASP A 27 -28.93 -10.86 48.67
C ASP A 27 -29.77 -11.62 49.68
N VAL A 28 -30.91 -12.20 49.24
CA VAL A 28 -31.89 -12.85 50.08
C VAL A 28 -31.86 -14.37 49.98
N TYR A 29 -31.61 -14.89 48.78
CA TYR A 29 -31.64 -16.33 48.52
C TYR A 29 -30.27 -16.88 48.15
N LYS A 30 -29.92 -18.02 48.77
CA LYS A 30 -28.83 -18.88 48.32
C LYS A 30 -29.36 -19.94 47.39
N PRO A 31 -28.63 -20.36 46.37
CA PRO A 31 -29.05 -21.45 45.51
C PRO A 31 -29.19 -22.75 46.29
N THR A 32 -30.26 -23.51 46.01
CA THR A 32 -30.49 -24.85 46.55
C THR A 32 -29.76 -25.91 45.74
N ASP A 33 -29.52 -25.65 44.46
CA ASP A 33 -28.71 -26.46 43.58
C ASP A 33 -28.07 -25.57 42.49
N SER A 34 -26.83 -25.88 42.11
CA SER A 34 -26.16 -25.09 41.07
C SER A 34 -24.95 -25.81 40.49
N TYR A 35 -24.65 -25.48 39.23
CA TYR A 35 -23.41 -25.89 38.57
C TYR A 35 -22.87 -24.75 37.71
N LEU A 36 -21.56 -24.48 37.81
CA LEU A 36 -20.88 -23.39 37.11
C LEU A 36 -21.50 -22.00 37.37
N TYR A 37 -21.88 -21.76 38.62
CA TYR A 37 -22.54 -20.57 39.12
C TYR A 37 -21.61 -19.74 40.01
N LYS A 38 -21.65 -18.40 39.91
CA LYS A 38 -21.02 -17.46 40.84
C LYS A 38 -21.96 -16.31 41.17
N ALA A 39 -22.19 -16.04 42.47
CA ALA A 39 -23.03 -14.93 42.93
C ALA A 39 -22.23 -13.62 43.07
N TYR A 40 -22.93 -12.51 42.89
CA TYR A 40 -22.43 -11.14 43.07
C TYR A 40 -23.46 -10.30 43.83
N PRO A 41 -23.55 -10.45 45.16
CA PRO A 41 -24.54 -9.73 45.97
C PRO A 41 -24.24 -8.22 45.97
N THR A 42 -25.26 -7.39 46.28
CA THR A 42 -25.11 -5.93 46.29
C THR A 42 -24.10 -5.42 47.32
N LYS A 43 -23.99 -6.09 48.46
CA LYS A 43 -23.08 -5.75 49.56
C LYS A 43 -21.65 -6.30 49.40
N GLY A 44 -21.42 -7.13 48.40
CA GLY A 44 -20.09 -7.68 48.12
C GLY A 44 -19.14 -6.66 47.44
N SER A 45 -17.84 -6.90 47.56
CA SER A 45 -16.81 -6.14 46.86
C SER A 45 -16.79 -6.48 45.37
N ASP A 46 -17.14 -7.71 45.01
CA ASP A 46 -17.08 -8.24 43.67
C ASP A 46 -18.15 -7.61 42.76
N VAL A 47 -17.75 -7.31 41.57
CA VAL A 47 -18.59 -6.73 40.53
C VAL A 47 -18.53 -7.63 39.31
N MET A 48 -19.68 -8.01 38.75
CA MET A 48 -19.72 -8.70 37.46
C MET A 48 -19.78 -7.72 36.31
N LYS A 49 -19.43 -8.20 35.13
CA LYS A 49 -19.58 -7.45 33.90
C LYS A 49 -20.61 -8.15 32.98
N ILE A 50 -21.46 -7.37 32.37
CA ILE A 50 -22.23 -7.77 31.19
C ILE A 50 -21.65 -6.96 30.04
N ALA A 51 -21.03 -7.61 29.09
CA ALA A 51 -20.17 -6.94 28.13
C ALA A 51 -19.10 -6.11 28.90
N ILE A 52 -19.04 -4.80 28.69
CA ILE A 52 -18.11 -3.89 29.41
C ILE A 52 -18.75 -3.21 30.64
N TYR A 53 -20.05 -3.41 30.88
CA TYR A 53 -20.82 -2.68 31.89
C TYR A 53 -20.80 -3.42 33.23
N LYS A 54 -20.62 -2.69 34.33
CA LYS A 54 -20.51 -3.24 35.67
C LYS A 54 -21.87 -3.34 36.35
N TYR A 55 -22.18 -4.49 36.91
CA TYR A 55 -23.41 -4.77 37.65
C TYR A 55 -23.13 -5.41 39.02
N LYS A 56 -24.07 -5.24 39.93
CA LYS A 56 -24.16 -5.92 41.21
C LYS A 56 -25.55 -6.53 41.39
N GLY A 57 -25.74 -7.35 42.42
CA GLY A 57 -27.03 -7.95 42.73
C GLY A 57 -27.45 -8.97 41.69
N GLY A 58 -26.59 -9.90 41.36
CA GLY A 58 -26.85 -10.91 40.36
C GLY A 58 -25.85 -12.07 40.40
N PHE A 59 -25.70 -12.77 39.27
CA PHE A 59 -24.85 -13.96 39.19
C PHE A 59 -24.36 -14.19 37.75
N THR A 60 -23.35 -15.08 37.62
CA THR A 60 -22.90 -15.59 36.32
C THR A 60 -23.13 -17.10 36.23
N LEU A 61 -23.43 -17.57 35.02
CA LEU A 61 -23.45 -18.96 34.60
C LEU A 61 -22.43 -19.18 33.51
N GLN A 62 -21.58 -20.20 33.67
CA GLN A 62 -20.57 -20.53 32.68
C GLN A 62 -21.02 -21.73 31.83
N SER A 63 -20.68 -21.70 30.54
CA SER A 63 -20.77 -22.89 29.70
C SER A 63 -19.59 -23.83 30.04
N GLY A 64 -19.87 -25.10 30.20
CA GLY A 64 -18.80 -26.09 30.40
C GLY A 64 -17.95 -26.24 29.14
N LYS A 65 -16.63 -26.07 29.26
CA LYS A 65 -15.70 -26.42 28.17
C LYS A 65 -15.69 -27.92 27.95
N GLY A 66 -16.06 -28.37 26.75
CA GLY A 66 -16.00 -29.76 26.35
C GLY A 66 -14.53 -30.24 26.24
N GLY A 67 -14.08 -31.11 27.16
CA GLY A 67 -12.94 -31.95 26.86
C GLY A 67 -13.41 -33.13 25.96
N LEU A 68 -12.50 -33.69 25.17
CA LEU A 68 -12.76 -34.76 24.21
C LEU A 68 -13.42 -36.01 24.80
N ILE A 69 -13.46 -36.16 26.12
CA ILE A 69 -13.83 -37.39 26.85
C ILE A 69 -14.94 -37.20 27.90
N SER A 70 -15.30 -35.99 28.32
CA SER A 70 -16.37 -35.74 29.29
C SER A 70 -17.49 -34.93 28.72
N GLY A 71 -18.70 -35.47 28.69
CA GLY A 71 -19.91 -34.73 28.30
C GLY A 71 -20.00 -33.45 29.15
N THR A 72 -19.95 -32.28 28.50
CA THR A 72 -20.05 -30.98 29.15
C THR A 72 -21.40 -30.86 29.84
N LYS A 73 -21.42 -30.69 31.15
CA LYS A 73 -22.64 -30.31 31.86
C LYS A 73 -22.92 -28.84 31.62
N ALA A 74 -24.15 -28.52 31.31
CA ALA A 74 -24.62 -27.13 31.17
C ALA A 74 -24.67 -26.42 32.51
N GLY A 75 -24.32 -25.15 32.58
CA GLY A 75 -24.47 -24.32 33.76
C GLY A 75 -25.93 -24.14 34.12
N PHE A 76 -26.26 -24.25 35.41
CA PHE A 76 -27.61 -23.96 35.90
C PHE A 76 -27.56 -23.46 37.35
N VAL A 77 -28.68 -22.85 37.79
CA VAL A 77 -28.88 -22.46 39.17
C VAL A 77 -30.39 -22.58 39.52
N VAL A 78 -30.66 -23.07 40.75
CA VAL A 78 -31.99 -23.24 41.31
C VAL A 78 -32.11 -22.44 42.60
N PHE A 79 -33.19 -21.70 42.76
CA PHE A 79 -33.53 -20.96 43.97
C PHE A 79 -34.93 -21.40 44.44
N ASP A 80 -35.05 -21.79 45.71
CA ASP A 80 -36.32 -21.99 46.35
C ASP A 80 -36.74 -20.69 47.02
N LEU A 81 -37.95 -20.20 46.68
CA LEU A 81 -38.49 -18.97 47.20
C LEU A 81 -39.33 -19.25 48.43
N ASN A 82 -39.08 -18.53 49.51
CA ASN A 82 -39.86 -18.66 50.75
C ASN A 82 -40.96 -17.62 50.89
N GLU A 83 -41.04 -16.69 49.93
CA GLU A 83 -42.06 -15.67 49.83
C GLU A 83 -42.70 -15.65 48.42
N SER A 84 -43.95 -15.09 48.30
CA SER A 84 -44.60 -14.96 47.04
C SER A 84 -44.17 -13.68 46.33
N TYR A 85 -43.77 -13.82 45.06
CA TYR A 85 -43.45 -12.74 44.14
C TYR A 85 -44.27 -12.85 42.87
N ASP A 86 -44.61 -11.71 42.26
CA ASP A 86 -45.35 -11.68 41.03
C ASP A 86 -44.43 -11.66 39.82
N LYS A 87 -43.31 -10.97 39.93
CA LYS A 87 -42.36 -10.81 38.82
C LYS A 87 -40.92 -10.93 39.27
N ILE A 88 -40.08 -11.33 38.35
CA ILE A 88 -38.63 -11.18 38.40
C ILE A 88 -38.14 -10.33 37.26
N SER A 89 -37.23 -9.42 37.50
CA SER A 89 -36.50 -8.68 36.47
C SER A 89 -35.02 -8.84 36.60
N PHE A 90 -34.33 -8.84 35.49
CA PHE A 90 -32.86 -8.91 35.44
C PHE A 90 -32.35 -8.36 34.12
N VAL A 91 -31.08 -7.93 34.11
CA VAL A 91 -30.33 -7.60 32.90
C VAL A 91 -29.46 -8.79 32.57
N VAL A 92 -29.51 -9.30 31.35
CA VAL A 92 -28.71 -10.45 30.91
C VAL A 92 -27.90 -10.12 29.67
N GLY A 93 -26.75 -10.71 29.57
CA GLY A 93 -25.87 -10.63 28.40
C GLY A 93 -24.58 -11.43 28.58
N PRO A 94 -23.66 -11.37 27.63
CA PRO A 94 -22.41 -12.11 27.67
C PRO A 94 -21.51 -11.64 28.82
N ASP A 95 -20.87 -12.58 29.54
CA ASP A 95 -19.95 -12.30 30.65
C ASP A 95 -18.56 -11.89 30.18
N ASN A 96 -18.11 -12.39 29.02
CA ASN A 96 -16.82 -12.04 28.46
C ASN A 96 -16.90 -11.93 26.92
N PRO A 97 -17.12 -10.72 26.38
CA PRO A 97 -17.37 -10.52 24.97
C PRO A 97 -16.15 -10.57 24.05
N ASN A 98 -14.93 -10.66 24.57
CA ASN A 98 -13.71 -10.38 23.77
C ASN A 98 -12.93 -11.63 23.36
N SER A 99 -13.52 -12.82 23.30
CA SER A 99 -12.69 -14.04 23.18
C SER A 99 -12.87 -14.88 21.92
N ALA A 100 -13.71 -14.49 20.97
CA ALA A 100 -14.07 -15.45 19.90
C ALA A 100 -13.81 -14.92 18.48
N SER A 101 -13.22 -15.79 17.68
CA SER A 101 -13.14 -15.65 16.22
C SER A 101 -14.47 -15.94 15.50
N ASP A 102 -15.42 -16.62 16.18
CA ASP A 102 -16.69 -17.04 15.61
C ASP A 102 -17.88 -16.45 16.38
N GLU A 103 -19.05 -16.39 15.74
CA GLU A 103 -20.29 -15.99 16.38
C GLU A 103 -20.81 -17.11 17.26
N TYR A 104 -20.95 -16.81 18.54
CA TYR A 104 -21.49 -17.76 19.50
C TYR A 104 -22.81 -17.24 20.07
N ASN A 105 -23.77 -18.14 20.21
CA ASN A 105 -25.00 -17.86 20.92
C ASN A 105 -25.28 -18.93 21.97
N VAL A 106 -26.16 -18.59 22.88
CA VAL A 106 -26.69 -19.50 23.88
C VAL A 106 -28.18 -19.23 24.08
N ILE A 107 -28.95 -20.28 24.30
CA ILE A 107 -30.35 -20.15 24.65
C ILE A 107 -30.45 -20.14 26.18
N LEU A 108 -30.84 -19.00 26.74
CA LEU A 108 -31.24 -18.92 28.16
C LEU A 108 -32.63 -19.48 28.30
N THR A 109 -32.80 -20.52 29.15
CA THR A 109 -34.11 -21.03 29.55
C THR A 109 -34.35 -20.74 31.03
N MET A 110 -35.48 -20.14 31.37
CA MET A 110 -35.90 -19.95 32.74
C MET A 110 -37.18 -20.76 33.00
N LYS A 111 -37.21 -21.44 34.16
CA LYS A 111 -38.37 -22.21 34.61
C LYS A 111 -38.87 -21.73 35.99
N ALA A 112 -40.17 -21.68 36.15
CA ALA A 112 -40.84 -21.44 37.42
C ALA A 112 -41.65 -22.69 37.78
N ASP A 113 -41.41 -23.33 38.91
CA ASP A 113 -41.98 -24.60 39.33
C ASP A 113 -41.96 -25.68 38.22
N GLY A 114 -40.82 -25.77 37.54
CA GLY A 114 -40.63 -26.71 36.45
C GLY A 114 -41.22 -26.29 35.09
N LYS A 115 -42.09 -25.28 35.02
CA LYS A 115 -42.68 -24.76 33.78
C LYS A 115 -41.74 -23.72 33.18
N ARG A 116 -41.52 -23.79 31.85
CA ARG A 116 -40.71 -22.82 31.10
C ARG A 116 -41.47 -21.49 31.02
N VAL A 117 -40.84 -20.42 31.51
CA VAL A 117 -41.43 -19.06 31.53
C VAL A 117 -40.64 -18.07 30.66
N LEU A 118 -39.40 -18.42 30.27
CA LEU A 118 -38.59 -17.63 29.34
C LEU A 118 -37.65 -18.55 28.55
N ASP A 119 -37.60 -18.33 27.23
CA ASP A 119 -36.57 -18.79 26.34
C ASP A 119 -36.03 -17.58 25.56
N LYS A 120 -34.71 -17.38 25.58
CA LYS A 120 -34.11 -16.25 24.93
C LYS A 120 -32.76 -16.61 24.34
N VAL A 121 -32.56 -16.32 23.08
CA VAL A 121 -31.22 -16.42 22.43
C VAL A 121 -30.44 -15.19 22.81
N ILE A 122 -29.19 -15.39 23.30
CA ILE A 122 -28.23 -14.35 23.60
C ILE A 122 -26.99 -14.62 22.78
N TRP A 123 -26.60 -13.64 22.01
CA TRP A 123 -25.38 -13.67 21.23
C TRP A 123 -24.21 -13.08 22.03
N ASP A 124 -23.00 -13.48 21.71
CA ASP A 124 -21.77 -13.00 22.35
C ASP A 124 -21.55 -11.48 22.16
N HIS A 125 -22.11 -10.92 21.13
CA HIS A 125 -22.06 -9.51 20.80
C HIS A 125 -23.31 -8.70 21.23
N ASP A 126 -24.24 -9.33 21.93
CA ASP A 126 -25.45 -8.63 22.39
C ASP A 126 -25.13 -7.56 23.43
N ALA A 127 -25.76 -6.40 23.29
CA ALA A 127 -25.85 -5.41 24.35
C ALA A 127 -26.63 -5.98 25.54
N PRO A 128 -26.44 -5.45 26.78
CA PRO A 128 -27.23 -5.86 27.92
C PRO A 128 -28.72 -5.74 27.65
N GLN A 129 -29.46 -6.83 27.93
CA GLN A 129 -30.89 -6.92 27.65
C GLN A 129 -31.67 -7.04 28.94
N GLU A 130 -32.63 -6.17 29.17
CA GLU A 130 -33.52 -6.25 30.33
C GLU A 130 -34.67 -7.24 30.07
N CYS A 131 -34.86 -8.16 31.00
CA CYS A 131 -35.92 -9.14 30.98
C CYS A 131 -36.82 -8.94 32.19
N VAL A 132 -38.12 -8.99 31.96
CA VAL A 132 -39.15 -9.00 33.02
C VAL A 132 -40.01 -10.23 32.78
N VAL A 133 -40.10 -11.11 33.78
CA VAL A 133 -40.80 -12.39 33.68
C VAL A 133 -41.83 -12.50 34.78
N ASP A 134 -43.05 -12.92 34.44
CA ASP A 134 -44.13 -13.23 35.38
C ASP A 134 -43.80 -14.58 36.05
N ILE A 135 -43.76 -14.55 37.38
CA ILE A 135 -43.46 -15.73 38.24
C ILE A 135 -44.48 -15.88 39.34
N LYS A 136 -45.70 -15.32 39.16
CA LYS A 136 -46.73 -15.24 40.19
C LYS A 136 -46.98 -16.61 40.86
N GLY A 137 -46.70 -16.65 42.17
CA GLY A 137 -46.92 -17.82 42.99
C GLY A 137 -45.88 -18.94 42.86
N ALA A 138 -44.80 -18.73 42.09
CA ALA A 138 -43.77 -19.72 41.98
C ALA A 138 -42.99 -19.90 43.27
N LYS A 139 -42.73 -21.14 43.62
CA LYS A 139 -41.91 -21.55 44.80
C LYS A 139 -40.47 -21.84 44.43
N GLN A 140 -40.24 -22.16 43.18
CA GLN A 140 -38.87 -22.49 42.70
C GLN A 140 -38.62 -21.78 41.36
N LEU A 141 -37.42 -21.18 41.25
CA LEU A 141 -36.90 -20.62 40.01
C LEU A 141 -35.66 -21.39 39.57
N ARG A 142 -35.61 -21.76 38.30
CA ARG A 142 -34.43 -22.41 37.72
C ARG A 142 -34.02 -21.66 36.45
N PHE A 143 -32.72 -21.36 36.39
CA PHE A 143 -32.08 -20.82 35.18
C PHE A 143 -31.19 -21.90 34.61
N ASP A 144 -31.42 -22.27 33.36
CA ASP A 144 -30.66 -23.27 32.62
C ASP A 144 -29.96 -22.59 31.46
N MET A 145 -28.68 -22.93 31.31
CA MET A 145 -27.90 -22.56 30.17
C MET A 145 -27.51 -23.85 29.44
N PRO A 146 -28.06 -24.17 28.26
CA PRO A 146 -27.68 -25.36 27.52
C PRO A 146 -26.21 -25.31 27.11
N LYS A 147 -25.69 -26.41 26.60
CA LYS A 147 -24.34 -26.47 26.06
C LYS A 147 -24.14 -25.36 25.03
N GLY A 148 -23.27 -24.44 25.32
CA GLY A 148 -22.96 -23.31 24.47
C GLY A 148 -21.54 -22.85 24.67
N SER A 149 -21.13 -21.92 23.88
CA SER A 149 -19.77 -21.38 23.88
C SER A 149 -19.65 -20.04 24.62
N THR A 150 -20.77 -19.45 25.03
CA THR A 150 -20.81 -18.13 25.65
C THR A 150 -21.25 -18.23 27.11
N ASN A 151 -20.51 -17.58 28.02
CA ASN A 151 -20.92 -17.41 29.42
C ASN A 151 -21.91 -16.26 29.53
N LEU A 152 -22.89 -16.40 30.45
CA LEU A 152 -23.90 -15.37 30.70
C LEU A 152 -23.73 -14.74 32.09
N ALA A 153 -23.95 -13.44 32.14
CA ALA A 153 -24.05 -12.68 33.37
C ALA A 153 -25.48 -12.10 33.51
N PHE A 154 -25.99 -12.17 34.71
CA PHE A 154 -27.34 -11.72 35.11
C PHE A 154 -27.15 -10.61 36.13
N GLY A 155 -27.34 -9.36 35.74
CA GLY A 155 -27.18 -8.18 36.59
C GLY A 155 -28.52 -7.69 37.16
N ALA A 156 -28.47 -7.05 38.33
CA ALA A 156 -29.63 -6.42 38.95
C ALA A 156 -30.85 -7.36 39.00
N VAL A 157 -30.67 -8.61 39.44
CA VAL A 157 -31.74 -9.61 39.53
C VAL A 157 -32.66 -9.27 40.72
N LYS A 158 -33.86 -8.77 40.40
CA LYS A 158 -34.81 -8.22 41.37
C LYS A 158 -36.12 -9.02 41.39
N LEU A 159 -36.64 -9.24 42.58
CA LEU A 159 -37.94 -9.85 42.85
C LEU A 159 -38.96 -8.76 43.20
N TRP A 160 -40.15 -8.87 42.70
CA TRP A 160 -41.22 -7.86 42.82
C TRP A 160 -42.44 -8.51 43.44
N LYS A 161 -42.88 -7.96 44.59
CA LYS A 161 -44.10 -8.41 45.29
C LYS A 161 -45.36 -7.81 44.62
N SER A 162 -46.51 -8.40 44.90
CA SER A 162 -47.79 -7.89 44.40
C SER A 162 -47.97 -6.42 44.78
N GLY A 163 -48.44 -5.62 43.84
CA GLY A 163 -48.67 -4.19 44.02
C GLY A 163 -47.39 -3.30 43.94
N GLN A 164 -46.20 -3.89 43.76
CA GLN A 164 -45.02 -3.12 43.49
C GLN A 164 -44.96 -2.71 41.99
N GLU A 165 -44.74 -1.42 41.75
CA GLU A 165 -44.51 -0.92 40.40
C GLU A 165 -43.12 -1.32 39.89
N TYR A 166 -43.04 -1.95 38.72
CA TYR A 166 -41.79 -2.28 38.08
C TYR A 166 -41.05 -1.00 37.69
N LYS A 167 -39.77 -0.94 38.05
CA LYS A 167 -38.85 0.11 37.62
C LYS A 167 -37.66 -0.51 36.87
N PRO A 168 -37.39 -0.06 35.63
CA PRO A 168 -36.21 -0.51 34.90
C PRO A 168 -34.93 -0.39 35.74
N SER A 169 -34.00 -1.30 35.51
CA SER A 169 -32.71 -1.22 36.17
C SER A 169 -31.97 0.02 35.72
N ALA A 170 -31.31 0.69 36.70
CA ALA A 170 -30.49 1.85 36.34
C ALA A 170 -29.48 1.47 35.26
N ASN A 171 -29.51 2.21 34.18
CA ASN A 171 -28.57 2.02 33.10
C ASN A 171 -27.15 2.33 33.60
N PRO A 172 -26.18 1.42 33.46
CA PRO A 172 -24.81 1.66 33.88
C PRO A 172 -24.06 2.63 32.98
N LEU A 173 -24.66 3.06 31.89
CA LEU A 173 -24.05 4.11 31.06
C LEU A 173 -23.88 5.37 31.88
N ARG A 174 -22.67 5.95 31.80
CA ARG A 174 -22.39 7.27 32.34
C ARG A 174 -23.50 8.22 31.89
N SER A 175 -23.89 9.13 32.78
CA SER A 175 -24.81 10.22 32.42
C SER A 175 -24.19 11.03 31.28
N VAL A 176 -24.61 10.74 30.07
CA VAL A 176 -24.24 11.53 28.90
C VAL A 176 -25.18 12.74 28.89
N PRO A 177 -24.69 13.97 28.62
CA PRO A 177 -25.55 15.13 28.45
C PRO A 177 -26.65 14.78 27.42
N THR A 178 -27.90 14.98 27.80
CA THR A 178 -29.04 14.60 26.96
C THR A 178 -29.21 15.49 25.74
N ASN A 179 -28.63 16.68 25.76
CA ASN A 179 -28.86 17.73 24.75
C ASN A 179 -27.63 18.01 23.88
N ASP A 180 -26.54 17.25 24.01
CA ASP A 180 -25.34 17.42 23.21
C ASP A 180 -24.98 16.12 22.50
N ARG A 181 -24.22 16.25 21.41
CA ARG A 181 -23.69 15.08 20.67
C ARG A 181 -22.75 14.27 21.54
N VAL A 182 -22.76 12.97 21.35
CA VAL A 182 -21.96 12.00 22.08
C VAL A 182 -20.95 11.36 21.18
N GLN A 183 -19.69 11.39 21.57
CA GLN A 183 -18.62 10.70 20.85
C GLN A 183 -18.63 9.20 21.19
N LEU A 184 -18.89 8.36 20.20
CA LEU A 184 -19.09 6.93 20.46
C LEU A 184 -17.86 6.26 21.07
N VAL A 185 -16.67 6.46 20.50
CA VAL A 185 -15.45 5.80 20.99
C VAL A 185 -14.95 6.41 22.30
N GLY A 186 -15.09 7.72 22.48
CA GLY A 186 -14.62 8.42 23.67
C GLY A 186 -15.54 8.30 24.90
N GLN A 187 -16.85 8.16 24.69
CA GLN A 187 -17.86 8.24 25.76
C GLN A 187 -18.67 6.97 25.96
N LEU A 188 -19.07 6.28 24.88
CA LEU A 188 -19.84 5.03 24.99
C LEU A 188 -18.96 3.78 24.92
N TYR A 189 -17.90 3.79 24.17
CA TYR A 189 -17.05 2.66 23.83
C TYR A 189 -17.81 1.48 23.16
N PRO A 190 -17.13 0.74 22.28
CA PRO A 190 -17.69 -0.50 21.75
C PRO A 190 -17.81 -1.50 22.90
N HIS A 191 -18.97 -2.07 23.11
CA HIS A 191 -19.19 -3.07 24.14
C HIS A 191 -18.69 -4.47 23.74
N PHE A 192 -18.51 -4.69 22.44
CA PHE A 192 -17.97 -5.89 21.86
C PHE A 192 -17.09 -5.58 20.65
N ILE A 193 -15.94 -6.25 20.54
CA ILE A 193 -15.08 -6.25 19.37
C ILE A 193 -14.72 -7.70 19.04
N ARG A 194 -14.99 -8.11 17.80
CA ARG A 194 -14.57 -9.40 17.27
C ARG A 194 -13.36 -9.18 16.36
N HIS A 195 -12.41 -10.12 16.39
CA HIS A 195 -11.11 -9.99 15.73
C HIS A 195 -10.34 -8.75 16.19
N SER A 196 -10.10 -8.66 17.49
CA SER A 196 -9.16 -7.69 18.08
C SER A 196 -7.84 -7.73 17.34
N GLY A 197 -7.32 -6.56 16.97
CA GLY A 197 -6.16 -6.43 16.09
C GLY A 197 -6.55 -6.07 14.63
N TRP A 198 -7.78 -6.38 14.21
CA TRP A 198 -8.30 -5.98 12.90
C TRP A 198 -9.31 -4.83 12.98
N VAL A 199 -9.85 -4.59 14.16
CA VAL A 199 -10.54 -3.36 14.49
C VAL A 199 -10.04 -2.83 15.82
N ASN A 200 -9.46 -1.64 15.79
CA ASN A 200 -8.83 -1.02 16.95
C ASN A 200 -9.48 0.33 17.24
N PRO A 201 -9.94 0.58 18.47
CA PRO A 201 -10.36 1.93 18.86
C PRO A 201 -9.20 2.93 18.72
N ILE A 202 -9.48 4.07 18.10
CA ILE A 202 -8.56 5.19 18.05
C ILE A 202 -8.83 6.04 19.29
N THR A 203 -7.94 5.97 20.28
CA THR A 203 -8.12 6.68 21.53
C THR A 203 -6.83 6.71 22.34
N SER A 204 -6.65 7.75 23.14
CA SER A 204 -5.60 7.83 24.16
C SER A 204 -5.99 7.16 25.48
N GLN A 205 -7.29 6.86 25.70
CA GLN A 205 -7.79 6.30 26.95
C GLN A 205 -7.46 4.80 27.04
N GLU A 206 -7.17 4.32 28.26
CA GLU A 206 -6.98 2.90 28.53
C GLU A 206 -8.31 2.15 28.49
N VAL A 207 -8.41 1.14 27.63
CA VAL A 207 -9.55 0.23 27.53
C VAL A 207 -9.04 -1.17 27.85
N SER A 208 -9.44 -1.71 28.97
CA SER A 208 -8.95 -3.03 29.46
C SER A 208 -9.27 -4.14 28.46
N GLY A 209 -8.24 -4.81 27.99
CA GLY A 209 -8.35 -6.00 27.14
C GLY A 209 -8.62 -5.73 25.65
N ILE A 210 -8.54 -4.46 25.20
CA ILE A 210 -8.71 -4.07 23.80
C ILE A 210 -7.44 -3.37 23.33
N GLU A 211 -6.87 -3.83 22.23
CA GLU A 211 -5.76 -3.17 21.55
C GLU A 211 -6.27 -1.85 20.94
N LYS A 212 -5.50 -0.77 21.09
CA LYS A 212 -5.85 0.57 20.65
C LYS A 212 -4.74 1.21 19.82
N VAL A 213 -5.09 2.18 19.04
CA VAL A 213 -4.15 3.04 18.31
C VAL A 213 -4.32 4.50 18.74
N PRO A 214 -3.24 5.30 18.81
CA PRO A 214 -3.32 6.67 19.32
C PRO A 214 -4.00 7.62 18.31
N SER A 215 -3.78 7.40 17.02
CA SER A 215 -4.33 8.24 15.95
C SER A 215 -4.25 7.52 14.60
N ILE A 216 -4.98 8.06 13.64
CA ILE A 216 -4.91 7.68 12.22
C ILE A 216 -4.86 8.96 11.37
N LYS A 217 -4.05 8.95 10.31
CA LYS A 217 -4.01 10.03 9.33
C LYS A 217 -4.85 9.64 8.11
N ILE A 218 -5.82 10.45 7.77
CA ILE A 218 -6.73 10.27 6.63
C ILE A 218 -6.79 11.59 5.86
N ASN A 219 -6.49 11.56 4.58
CA ASN A 219 -6.50 12.74 3.70
C ASN A 219 -5.73 13.92 4.32
N GLN A 220 -4.53 13.63 4.84
CA GLN A 220 -3.60 14.55 5.49
C GLN A 220 -4.05 15.14 6.85
N VAL A 221 -5.18 14.69 7.37
CA VAL A 221 -5.70 15.09 8.68
C VAL A 221 -5.48 13.98 9.69
N GLU A 222 -4.90 14.31 10.85
CA GLU A 222 -4.74 13.38 11.95
C GLU A 222 -6.00 13.34 12.80
N TYR A 223 -6.58 12.15 12.96
CA TYR A 223 -7.74 11.90 13.81
C TYR A 223 -7.35 11.07 15.02
N LYS A 224 -7.82 11.49 16.20
CA LYS A 224 -7.49 10.89 17.50
C LYS A 224 -8.63 10.11 18.13
N THR A 225 -9.76 9.99 17.44
CA THR A 225 -10.94 9.27 17.93
C THR A 225 -11.68 8.58 16.81
N GLY A 226 -12.09 7.35 17.03
CA GLY A 226 -12.81 6.55 16.06
C GLY A 226 -12.45 5.06 16.12
N LEU A 227 -12.64 4.37 15.02
CA LEU A 227 -12.27 3.00 14.80
C LEU A 227 -11.30 2.91 13.62
N GLN A 228 -10.19 2.20 13.80
CA GLN A 228 -9.33 1.79 12.70
C GLN A 228 -9.65 0.35 12.36
N PHE A 229 -9.97 0.09 11.11
CA PHE A 229 -10.13 -1.23 10.55
C PHE A 229 -8.89 -1.60 9.74
N THR A 230 -8.45 -2.82 9.90
CA THR A 230 -7.43 -3.43 9.05
C THR A 230 -8.11 -4.61 8.37
N ALA A 231 -8.45 -4.46 7.11
CA ALA A 231 -8.93 -5.58 6.31
C ALA A 231 -7.71 -6.48 6.08
N ASN A 232 -7.50 -7.44 6.97
CA ASN A 232 -6.31 -8.29 6.96
C ASN A 232 -6.66 -9.68 6.46
N GLN A 233 -5.68 -10.27 5.85
CA GLN A 233 -5.71 -11.58 5.26
C GLN A 233 -5.39 -12.64 6.30
N ALA A 234 -6.36 -13.44 6.67
CA ALA A 234 -6.05 -14.72 7.23
C ALA A 234 -5.92 -15.74 6.07
N PHE A 235 -4.82 -16.46 6.01
CA PHE A 235 -4.67 -17.60 5.10
C PHE A 235 -5.75 -18.67 5.29
N VAL A 236 -6.35 -18.70 6.48
CA VAL A 236 -7.43 -19.60 6.88
C VAL A 236 -8.31 -18.86 7.91
N GLY A 237 -9.59 -18.64 7.59
CA GLY A 237 -10.58 -18.06 8.52
C GLY A 237 -11.43 -16.94 7.93
N ASN A 238 -12.37 -16.43 8.70
CA ASN A 238 -13.21 -15.31 8.31
C ASN A 238 -12.42 -14.00 8.43
N ASN A 239 -12.35 -13.23 7.34
CA ASN A 239 -11.69 -11.92 7.26
C ASN A 239 -12.62 -10.79 7.74
N GLU A 240 -13.40 -11.04 8.77
CA GLU A 240 -14.42 -10.12 9.25
C GLU A 240 -14.03 -9.50 10.59
N ALA A 241 -14.19 -8.19 10.71
CA ALA A 241 -13.96 -7.45 11.93
C ALA A 241 -15.21 -6.66 12.32
N TRP A 242 -15.60 -6.76 13.58
CA TRP A 242 -16.83 -6.16 14.09
C TRP A 242 -16.56 -5.30 15.31
N ALA A 243 -17.22 -4.14 15.37
CA ALA A 243 -17.35 -3.31 16.58
C ALA A 243 -18.82 -2.98 16.83
N TYR A 244 -19.30 -3.22 18.05
CA TYR A 244 -20.70 -3.06 18.44
C TYR A 244 -20.84 -1.98 19.51
N PHE A 245 -21.82 -1.08 19.34
CA PHE A 245 -22.18 -0.01 20.26
C PHE A 245 -23.62 -0.16 20.73
N TRP A 246 -23.84 0.09 22.00
CA TRP A 246 -25.18 0.07 22.58
C TRP A 246 -25.78 1.48 22.61
N LEU A 247 -26.66 1.82 21.68
CA LEU A 247 -27.29 3.14 21.55
C LEU A 247 -28.51 3.34 22.42
N GLN A 248 -29.13 2.26 22.91
CA GLN A 248 -30.29 2.28 23.80
C GLN A 248 -31.53 3.04 23.25
N LYS A 249 -31.66 3.16 21.94
CA LYS A 249 -32.72 3.92 21.27
C LYS A 249 -32.78 5.40 21.65
N LYS A 250 -31.66 5.98 22.09
CA LYS A 250 -31.62 7.36 22.58
C LYS A 250 -31.16 8.38 21.54
N TYR A 251 -30.75 7.93 20.38
CA TYR A 251 -30.19 8.76 19.34
C TYR A 251 -30.99 8.64 18.06
N SER A 252 -31.11 9.75 17.34
CA SER A 252 -31.81 9.80 16.05
C SER A 252 -30.85 9.78 14.87
N LYS A 253 -29.65 10.35 15.01
CA LYS A 253 -28.65 10.42 13.95
C LYS A 253 -27.26 10.02 14.47
N ILE A 254 -26.42 9.54 13.55
CA ILE A 254 -24.96 9.47 13.73
C ILE A 254 -24.29 10.20 12.59
N SER A 255 -23.10 10.76 12.85
CA SER A 255 -22.18 11.21 11.82
C SER A 255 -20.79 10.66 12.05
N PHE A 256 -20.04 10.47 10.98
CA PHE A 256 -18.64 10.05 11.03
C PHE A 256 -17.93 10.42 9.73
N ILE A 257 -16.60 10.44 9.79
CA ILE A 257 -15.74 10.54 8.62
C ILE A 257 -15.19 9.15 8.32
N ILE A 258 -15.24 8.73 7.06
CA ILE A 258 -14.66 7.48 6.59
C ILE A 258 -13.63 7.75 5.51
N GLY A 259 -12.50 7.06 5.58
CA GLY A 259 -11.46 7.14 4.55
C GLY A 259 -10.32 6.17 4.78
N PRO A 260 -9.55 5.85 3.73
CA PRO A 260 -8.34 5.03 3.84
C PRO A 260 -7.26 5.79 4.63
N ARG A 261 -6.40 5.03 5.31
CA ARG A 261 -5.21 5.60 5.95
C ARG A 261 -4.24 6.11 4.88
N ASP A 262 -3.67 7.29 5.11
CA ASP A 262 -2.67 7.87 4.21
C ASP A 262 -1.44 6.95 4.05
N ASN A 263 -0.83 7.03 2.87
CA ASN A 263 0.47 6.43 2.54
C ASN A 263 0.58 4.92 2.80
N GLN A 264 -0.51 4.19 2.61
CA GLN A 264 -0.46 2.73 2.60
C GLN A 264 -0.18 2.23 1.18
N SER A 265 0.71 1.24 1.07
CA SER A 265 1.00 0.58 -0.20
C SER A 265 0.20 -0.71 -0.28
N THR A 266 -1.00 -0.63 -0.81
CA THR A 266 -1.86 -1.80 -1.00
C THR A 266 -2.77 -1.61 -2.19
N MET A 267 -3.03 -2.68 -2.92
CA MET A 267 -4.08 -2.73 -3.95
C MET A 267 -5.39 -3.28 -3.39
N ALA A 268 -5.42 -3.60 -2.11
CA ALA A 268 -6.60 -4.18 -1.47
C ALA A 268 -7.74 -3.17 -1.42
N THR A 269 -8.94 -3.70 -1.48
CA THR A 269 -10.16 -2.96 -1.22
C THR A 269 -10.80 -3.51 0.04
N GLY A 270 -11.48 -2.66 0.79
CA GLY A 270 -12.21 -3.07 1.98
C GLY A 270 -13.67 -2.65 1.88
N TRP A 271 -14.55 -3.41 2.51
CA TRP A 271 -15.94 -3.05 2.67
C TRP A 271 -16.19 -2.63 4.11
N LEU A 272 -16.95 -1.55 4.27
CA LEU A 272 -17.58 -1.21 5.53
C LEU A 272 -19.10 -1.38 5.39
N THR A 273 -19.69 -2.19 6.25
CA THR A 273 -21.13 -2.30 6.42
C THR A 273 -21.50 -1.84 7.82
N ILE A 274 -22.47 -0.93 7.94
CA ILE A 274 -23.00 -0.47 9.22
C ILE A 274 -24.42 -1.02 9.35
N LYS A 275 -24.69 -1.70 10.47
CA LYS A 275 -26.03 -2.28 10.74
C LYS A 275 -26.61 -1.72 12.03
N GLY A 276 -27.88 -1.42 12.02
CA GLY A 276 -28.69 -1.10 13.20
C GLY A 276 -29.66 -2.23 13.50
N ASP A 277 -29.57 -2.84 14.70
CA ASP A 277 -30.37 -4.00 15.11
C ASP A 277 -30.42 -5.10 14.02
N GLY A 278 -29.24 -5.34 13.38
CA GLY A 278 -29.05 -6.34 12.33
C GLY A 278 -29.43 -5.89 10.91
N LYS A 279 -30.09 -4.74 10.72
CA LYS A 279 -30.45 -4.21 9.40
C LYS A 279 -29.34 -3.32 8.86
N ILE A 280 -29.01 -3.46 7.58
CA ILE A 280 -28.03 -2.62 6.91
C ILE A 280 -28.55 -1.19 6.81
N LEU A 281 -27.74 -0.24 7.30
CA LEU A 281 -27.97 1.21 7.23
C LEU A 281 -27.07 1.87 6.20
N TYR A 282 -25.87 1.33 5.99
CA TYR A 282 -24.86 1.90 5.09
C TYR A 282 -23.88 0.83 4.64
N GLU A 283 -23.44 0.93 3.39
CA GLU A 283 -22.36 0.13 2.84
C GLU A 283 -21.45 0.99 1.98
N LYS A 284 -20.15 0.78 2.12
CA LYS A 284 -19.13 1.48 1.34
C LYS A 284 -17.99 0.55 1.00
N ARG A 285 -17.63 0.49 -0.28
CA ARG A 285 -16.37 -0.07 -0.75
C ARG A 285 -15.31 1.02 -0.74
N LEU A 286 -14.16 0.72 -0.17
CA LEU A 286 -13.05 1.64 0.00
C LEU A 286 -11.85 1.16 -0.81
N LYS A 287 -11.19 2.09 -1.47
CA LYS A 287 -9.89 1.91 -2.12
C LYS A 287 -8.88 2.83 -1.43
N GLU A 288 -7.60 2.48 -1.49
CA GLU A 288 -6.52 3.25 -0.86
C GLU A 288 -6.38 4.70 -1.36
N ARG A 289 -6.93 4.98 -2.53
CA ARG A 289 -6.90 6.31 -3.19
C ARG A 289 -8.18 7.12 -3.04
N ASP A 290 -9.15 6.62 -2.26
CA ASP A 290 -10.40 7.37 -2.01
C ASP A 290 -10.14 8.57 -1.09
N LEU A 291 -10.89 9.63 -1.30
CA LEU A 291 -10.91 10.78 -0.39
C LEU A 291 -11.78 10.49 0.83
N ALA A 292 -11.50 11.20 1.92
CA ALA A 292 -12.33 11.15 3.11
C ALA A 292 -13.74 11.67 2.83
N GLU A 293 -14.75 11.02 3.41
CA GLU A 293 -16.17 11.34 3.24
C GLU A 293 -16.85 11.50 4.60
N MET A 294 -17.65 12.55 4.76
CA MET A 294 -18.55 12.74 5.89
C MET A 294 -19.86 12.02 5.60
N VAL A 295 -20.22 11.12 6.49
CA VAL A 295 -21.46 10.34 6.41
C VAL A 295 -22.37 10.73 7.56
N VAL A 296 -23.65 10.88 7.27
CA VAL A 296 -24.73 11.11 8.28
C VAL A 296 -25.80 10.07 8.06
N LEU A 297 -26.11 9.27 9.10
CA LEU A 297 -27.08 8.18 9.04
C LEU A 297 -28.22 8.37 10.04
N ASP A 298 -29.38 7.87 9.69
CA ASP A 298 -30.52 7.74 10.57
C ASP A 298 -30.36 6.50 11.46
N VAL A 299 -30.49 6.67 12.77
CA VAL A 299 -30.40 5.60 13.76
C VAL A 299 -31.56 5.66 14.77
N GLU A 300 -32.65 6.35 14.42
CA GLU A 300 -33.83 6.47 15.31
C GLU A 300 -34.39 5.08 15.65
N GLY A 301 -34.61 4.85 16.95
CA GLY A 301 -35.11 3.58 17.46
C GLY A 301 -34.10 2.43 17.49
N ILE A 302 -32.88 2.61 17.02
CA ILE A 302 -31.86 1.57 17.03
C ILE A 302 -31.32 1.36 18.45
N ASN A 303 -31.33 0.11 18.90
CA ASN A 303 -30.76 -0.28 20.18
C ASN A 303 -29.26 -0.60 20.07
N GLN A 304 -28.85 -1.35 19.05
CA GLN A 304 -27.47 -1.79 18.83
C GLN A 304 -27.00 -1.41 17.44
N LEU A 305 -25.87 -0.73 17.38
CA LEU A 305 -25.19 -0.34 16.15
C LEU A 305 -23.92 -1.16 15.98
N SER A 306 -23.70 -1.71 14.79
CA SER A 306 -22.46 -2.40 14.48
C SER A 306 -21.76 -1.81 13.25
N PHE A 307 -20.43 -1.77 13.33
CA PHE A 307 -19.53 -1.50 12.23
C PHE A 307 -18.83 -2.80 11.86
N HIS A 308 -18.96 -3.21 10.63
CA HIS A 308 -18.45 -4.47 10.12
C HIS A 308 -17.54 -4.21 8.92
N SER A 309 -16.36 -4.78 8.92
CA SER A 309 -15.44 -4.75 7.79
C SER A 309 -15.20 -6.15 7.27
N ILE A 310 -15.27 -6.28 5.95
CA ILE A 310 -14.93 -7.50 5.21
C ILE A 310 -13.84 -7.16 4.21
N ASP A 311 -12.89 -8.07 4.02
CA ASP A 311 -11.91 -8.00 2.94
C ASP A 311 -12.42 -8.74 1.70
N GLU A 312 -12.30 -8.09 0.54
CA GLU A 312 -12.54 -8.71 -0.76
C GLU A 312 -11.28 -9.42 -1.27
N LEU A 313 -11.19 -10.72 -1.04
CA LEU A 313 -10.49 -11.74 -1.85
C LEU A 313 -9.04 -11.56 -2.29
N HIS A 314 -8.31 -10.50 -1.97
CA HIS A 314 -6.94 -10.33 -2.47
C HIS A 314 -5.89 -10.83 -1.47
N ARG A 315 -5.89 -12.11 -1.26
CA ARG A 315 -5.15 -12.87 -0.23
C ARG A 315 -3.62 -12.76 -0.24
N LEU A 316 -3.01 -12.06 -1.19
CA LEU A 316 -1.55 -12.01 -1.33
C LEU A 316 -0.92 -10.62 -1.16
N MET A 317 -1.71 -9.54 -1.01
CA MET A 317 -1.23 -8.18 -1.17
C MET A 317 -1.27 -7.28 0.07
N GLY A 318 -1.58 -7.81 1.25
CA GLY A 318 -1.83 -6.99 2.45
C GLY A 318 -3.23 -6.34 2.42
N GLY A 319 -3.84 -6.13 3.59
CA GLY A 319 -5.16 -5.54 3.69
C GLY A 319 -5.14 -4.02 3.66
N ILE A 320 -6.26 -3.42 3.25
CA ILE A 320 -6.44 -1.98 3.38
C ILE A 320 -6.67 -1.61 4.85
N VAL A 321 -6.00 -0.54 5.31
CA VAL A 321 -6.26 0.09 6.60
C VAL A 321 -7.10 1.34 6.35
N PHE A 322 -8.23 1.45 7.03
CA PHE A 322 -9.09 2.63 6.94
C PHE A 322 -9.64 3.02 8.31
N GLY A 323 -10.06 4.29 8.42
CA GLY A 323 -10.66 4.82 9.64
C GLY A 323 -12.12 5.16 9.46
N VAL A 324 -12.92 4.90 10.49
CA VAL A 324 -14.21 5.49 10.73
C VAL A 324 -14.02 6.39 11.95
N VAL A 325 -13.85 7.68 11.71
CA VAL A 325 -13.34 8.61 12.73
C VAL A 325 -14.37 9.69 13.09
N ASN A 326 -14.17 10.32 14.26
CA ASN A 326 -15.09 11.34 14.76
C ASN A 326 -16.55 10.88 14.74
N ILE A 327 -16.81 9.67 15.28
CA ILE A 327 -18.13 9.07 15.29
C ILE A 327 -18.97 9.73 16.38
N PHE A 328 -19.94 10.54 16.00
CA PHE A 328 -20.86 11.23 16.91
C PHE A 328 -22.29 10.67 16.78
N ALA A 329 -22.95 10.46 17.90
CA ALA A 329 -24.36 10.17 17.98
C ALA A 329 -25.11 11.42 18.50
N TYR A 330 -26.25 11.70 17.91
CA TYR A 330 -27.07 12.89 18.19
C TYR A 330 -28.37 12.49 18.82
N PRO A 331 -28.71 12.98 20.04
CA PRO A 331 -29.98 12.73 20.69
C PRO A 331 -31.17 13.21 19.83
N THR A 332 -32.35 12.69 20.11
CA THR A 332 -33.58 13.05 19.35
C THR A 332 -33.93 14.53 19.47
N ASP A 333 -33.57 15.17 20.58
CA ASP A 333 -33.78 16.59 20.86
C ASP A 333 -32.63 17.51 20.46
N TYR A 334 -31.62 16.98 19.76
CA TYR A 334 -30.50 17.76 19.24
C TYR A 334 -30.96 18.71 18.13
N ASP A 335 -30.38 19.90 18.08
CA ASP A 335 -30.64 20.85 16.98
C ASP A 335 -30.04 20.31 15.66
N MET A 336 -30.90 19.74 14.83
CA MET A 336 -30.52 19.11 13.57
C MET A 336 -29.94 20.09 12.52
N SER A 337 -30.09 21.41 12.72
CA SER A 337 -29.47 22.40 11.87
C SER A 337 -27.93 22.47 12.04
N LEU A 338 -27.45 21.97 13.17
CA LEU A 338 -26.00 21.90 13.51
C LEU A 338 -25.33 20.60 13.03
N LEU A 339 -26.06 19.69 12.38
CA LEU A 339 -25.47 18.48 11.82
C LEU A 339 -24.43 18.81 10.73
N PRO A 340 -23.34 18.05 10.66
CA PRO A 340 -22.41 18.19 9.55
C PRO A 340 -23.11 17.82 8.24
N LYS A 341 -22.73 18.49 7.16
CA LYS A 341 -23.22 18.13 5.82
C LYS A 341 -22.50 16.88 5.35
N ALA A 342 -23.27 15.92 4.84
CA ALA A 342 -22.71 14.74 4.17
C ALA A 342 -21.97 15.14 2.90
N GLY A 343 -20.91 14.40 2.56
CA GLY A 343 -20.11 14.61 1.34
C GLY A 343 -18.61 14.57 1.61
N GLU A 344 -17.83 14.97 0.64
CA GLU A 344 -16.36 14.98 0.74
C GLU A 344 -15.85 15.89 1.86
N VAL A 345 -14.87 15.41 2.61
CA VAL A 345 -14.20 16.15 3.66
C VAL A 345 -12.97 16.84 3.09
N ASN A 346 -12.98 18.16 3.09
CA ASN A 346 -11.83 18.92 2.62
C ASN A 346 -10.97 19.41 3.82
N GLY A 347 -10.35 18.48 4.52
CA GLY A 347 -9.50 18.77 5.67
C GLY A 347 -8.16 19.42 5.30
N SER A 348 -7.67 19.18 4.09
CA SER A 348 -6.43 19.80 3.57
C SER A 348 -6.63 21.28 3.19
N LYS A 349 -7.85 21.72 2.94
CA LYS A 349 -8.16 23.07 2.43
C LYS A 349 -7.56 24.19 3.28
N SER A 350 -7.62 24.10 4.59
CA SER A 350 -7.08 25.13 5.48
C SER A 350 -5.56 25.32 5.39
N LYS A 351 -4.83 24.26 5.02
CA LYS A 351 -3.38 24.31 4.78
C LYS A 351 -3.07 24.77 3.37
N VAL A 352 -3.74 24.17 2.37
CA VAL A 352 -3.48 24.43 0.96
C VAL A 352 -3.88 25.87 0.56
N SER A 353 -4.98 26.41 1.11
CA SER A 353 -5.40 27.80 0.84
C SER A 353 -4.45 28.87 1.37
N GLN A 354 -3.59 28.53 2.32
CA GLN A 354 -2.57 29.43 2.88
C GLN A 354 -1.26 29.44 2.10
N LEU A 355 -1.08 28.52 1.13
CA LEU A 355 0.12 28.47 0.33
C LEU A 355 0.21 29.69 -0.62
N PRO A 356 1.42 30.10 -0.99
CA PRO A 356 1.64 31.15 -1.99
C PRO A 356 0.98 30.81 -3.34
N ASP A 357 0.70 31.83 -4.15
CA ASP A 357 0.09 31.66 -5.48
C ASP A 357 0.97 30.85 -6.44
N VAL A 358 2.28 30.86 -6.20
CA VAL A 358 3.26 29.99 -6.86
C VAL A 358 4.03 29.24 -5.79
N CYS A 359 3.91 27.92 -5.78
CA CYS A 359 4.59 27.09 -4.77
C CYS A 359 4.98 25.71 -5.35
N ARG A 360 5.96 25.08 -4.71
CA ARG A 360 6.35 23.71 -5.05
C ARG A 360 5.38 22.71 -4.44
N LEU A 361 5.05 21.65 -5.21
CA LEU A 361 4.12 20.62 -4.75
C LEU A 361 4.71 19.83 -3.59
N VAL A 362 5.91 19.25 -3.77
CA VAL A 362 6.46 18.23 -2.86
C VAL A 362 6.83 18.82 -1.50
N SER A 363 7.41 20.04 -1.45
CA SER A 363 7.74 20.71 -0.19
C SER A 363 6.53 21.14 0.63
N ASN A 364 5.37 21.34 -0.01
CA ASN A 364 4.22 21.96 0.62
C ASN A 364 3.03 21.03 0.85
N ILE A 365 2.88 20.00 -0.01
CA ILE A 365 1.74 19.09 0.02
C ILE A 365 2.27 17.64 0.00
N GLU A 366 2.00 16.89 1.05
CA GLU A 366 2.32 15.46 1.08
C GLU A 366 1.29 14.67 0.25
N PRO A 367 1.71 13.60 -0.44
CA PRO A 367 0.74 12.71 -1.06
C PRO A 367 -0.09 12.00 0.00
N TYR A 368 -1.39 11.90 -0.21
CA TYR A 368 -2.25 11.16 0.71
C TYR A 368 -2.38 9.68 0.33
N SER A 369 -2.15 9.35 -0.94
CA SER A 369 -2.17 7.97 -1.41
C SER A 369 -0.95 7.70 -2.29
N VAL A 370 -0.30 6.58 -2.04
CA VAL A 370 0.95 6.17 -2.69
C VAL A 370 0.91 4.68 -2.93
N GLN A 371 1.22 4.26 -4.15
CA GLN A 371 1.35 2.85 -4.49
C GLN A 371 2.63 2.59 -5.28
N GLY A 372 3.27 1.49 -4.99
CA GLY A 372 4.40 1.00 -5.77
C GLY A 372 4.78 -0.40 -5.33
N ILE A 373 5.11 -1.26 -6.28
CA ILE A 373 5.49 -2.65 -6.02
C ILE A 373 6.94 -2.73 -5.56
N VAL A 374 7.76 -1.74 -5.88
CA VAL A 374 9.19 -1.77 -5.60
C VAL A 374 9.62 -0.55 -4.79
N ASN A 375 10.10 -0.83 -3.61
CA ASN A 375 10.95 -0.01 -2.75
C ASN A 375 10.77 1.51 -2.79
N TYR A 376 9.95 2.01 -1.89
CA TYR A 376 9.87 3.43 -1.50
C TYR A 376 11.22 4.08 -1.17
N GLN A 377 12.28 3.29 -0.99
CA GLN A 377 13.63 3.75 -0.67
C GLN A 377 14.24 4.67 -1.73
N ASN A 378 13.66 4.73 -2.94
CA ASN A 378 14.11 5.58 -4.04
C ASN A 378 13.21 6.81 -4.27
N SER A 379 12.23 7.04 -3.41
CA SER A 379 11.32 8.19 -3.51
C SER A 379 11.86 9.35 -2.69
N VAL A 380 12.02 10.47 -3.35
CA VAL A 380 12.48 11.72 -2.73
C VAL A 380 11.25 12.55 -2.42
N PHE A 381 10.96 12.75 -1.14
CA PHE A 381 9.80 13.53 -0.75
C PHE A 381 10.12 14.99 -0.47
N ARG A 382 11.27 15.29 0.07
CA ARG A 382 11.72 16.66 0.39
C ARG A 382 13.24 16.73 0.39
N GLY A 383 13.78 17.85 0.00
CA GLY A 383 15.22 18.15 0.08
C GLY A 383 15.75 18.38 1.49
N GLU A 384 15.13 17.81 2.51
CA GLU A 384 15.50 18.01 3.92
C GLU A 384 16.76 17.24 4.34
N SER A 385 17.22 16.30 3.51
CA SER A 385 18.42 15.51 3.78
C SER A 385 19.34 15.55 2.58
N GLU A 386 20.62 15.78 2.80
CA GLU A 386 21.68 15.75 1.78
C GLU A 386 21.74 14.44 0.97
N TYR A 387 21.07 13.40 1.46
CA TYR A 387 21.05 12.06 0.86
C TYR A 387 19.93 11.85 -0.16
N ILE A 388 19.03 12.82 -0.35
CA ILE A 388 17.79 12.63 -1.13
C ILE A 388 17.78 13.44 -2.44
N THR A 389 18.91 13.91 -2.92
CA THR A 389 19.00 14.49 -4.25
C THR A 389 19.08 13.40 -5.31
N PHE A 390 18.33 13.55 -6.38
CA PHE A 390 18.44 12.68 -7.55
C PHE A 390 18.81 13.49 -8.81
N SER A 391 19.29 12.80 -9.82
CA SER A 391 19.66 13.42 -11.10
C SER A 391 18.90 12.80 -12.24
N MET A 392 18.35 13.63 -13.12
CA MET A 392 17.70 13.25 -14.37
C MET A 392 18.35 14.02 -15.51
N GLY A 393 18.66 13.36 -16.62
CA GLY A 393 19.25 14.01 -17.79
C GLY A 393 20.55 14.77 -17.49
N GLY A 394 21.29 14.38 -16.45
CA GLY A 394 22.50 15.08 -16.01
C GLY A 394 22.27 16.28 -15.09
N GLU A 395 21.05 16.65 -14.82
CA GLU A 395 20.67 17.73 -13.91
C GLU A 395 20.32 17.18 -12.52
N LYS A 396 20.66 17.92 -11.47
CA LYS A 396 20.32 17.57 -10.09
C LYS A 396 19.01 18.23 -9.68
N PHE A 397 18.18 17.46 -8.99
CA PHE A 397 16.93 17.92 -8.41
C PHE A 397 16.98 17.74 -6.91
N ASP A 398 16.61 18.75 -6.16
CA ASP A 398 16.55 18.74 -4.69
C ASP A 398 15.16 18.37 -4.18
N GLU A 399 14.15 18.40 -5.04
CA GLU A 399 12.77 18.13 -4.72
C GLU A 399 12.08 17.36 -5.86
N GLY A 400 11.31 16.36 -5.49
CA GLY A 400 10.58 15.54 -6.43
C GLY A 400 10.35 14.12 -5.93
N PHE A 401 10.05 13.21 -6.83
CA PHE A 401 9.88 11.79 -6.53
C PHE A 401 10.17 10.92 -7.75
N VAL A 402 10.32 9.64 -7.49
CA VAL A 402 10.62 8.63 -8.52
C VAL A 402 9.47 7.64 -8.59
N LEU A 403 8.97 7.37 -9.79
CA LEU A 403 8.05 6.28 -10.08
C LEU A 403 8.82 5.10 -10.71
N THR A 404 8.48 3.90 -10.26
CA THR A 404 9.05 2.66 -10.77
C THR A 404 7.96 1.81 -11.37
N SER A 405 8.22 1.16 -12.51
CA SER A 405 7.30 0.15 -13.02
C SER A 405 7.51 -1.18 -12.29
N GLY A 406 6.43 -1.84 -12.02
CA GLY A 406 6.40 -3.22 -11.57
C GLY A 406 5.31 -3.97 -12.31
N ALA A 407 5.30 -5.30 -12.25
CA ALA A 407 4.21 -6.08 -12.78
C ALA A 407 2.90 -5.73 -12.05
N THR A 408 1.84 -5.47 -12.78
CA THR A 408 0.49 -5.35 -12.20
C THR A 408 0.00 -6.73 -11.86
N LEU A 409 -0.19 -7.01 -10.61
CA LEU A 409 -0.55 -8.37 -10.17
C LEU A 409 -2.04 -8.70 -10.26
N LEU A 410 -2.93 -7.80 -10.63
CA LEU A 410 -4.38 -8.08 -10.63
C LEU A 410 -5.21 -7.23 -11.61
N GLY A 411 -4.68 -6.93 -12.79
CA GLY A 411 -5.49 -6.32 -13.87
C GLY A 411 -5.78 -4.83 -13.70
N GLU A 412 -5.07 -4.15 -12.84
CA GLU A 412 -5.05 -2.69 -12.84
C GLU A 412 -3.97 -2.18 -13.82
N ASP A 413 -4.29 -1.16 -14.61
CA ASP A 413 -3.35 -0.58 -15.59
C ASP A 413 -2.24 0.28 -14.96
N ILE A 414 -2.17 0.37 -13.63
CA ILE A 414 -1.25 1.25 -12.90
C ILE A 414 -0.34 0.41 -12.01
N SER A 415 0.98 0.57 -12.15
CA SER A 415 1.98 -0.12 -11.34
C SER A 415 2.47 0.69 -10.15
N SER A 416 2.56 2.00 -10.28
CA SER A 416 2.94 2.92 -9.21
C SER A 416 2.32 4.29 -9.39
N TYR A 417 2.08 5.00 -8.29
CA TYR A 417 1.57 6.36 -8.33
C TYR A 417 1.83 7.15 -7.04
N TYR A 418 1.77 8.48 -7.17
CA TYR A 418 1.59 9.44 -6.07
C TYR A 418 0.35 10.27 -6.33
N LYS A 419 -0.56 10.36 -5.36
CA LYS A 419 -1.79 11.13 -5.44
C LYS A 419 -1.84 12.20 -4.36
N PHE A 420 -2.11 13.45 -4.78
CA PHE A 420 -2.10 14.65 -3.95
C PHE A 420 -3.49 15.28 -3.91
N ASP A 421 -3.89 15.81 -2.75
CA ASP A 421 -5.11 16.61 -2.58
C ASP A 421 -4.74 18.10 -2.67
N LEU A 422 -5.13 18.75 -3.74
CA LEU A 422 -4.88 20.16 -4.01
C LEU A 422 -6.00 21.08 -3.49
N ALA A 423 -7.02 20.51 -2.89
CA ALA A 423 -8.16 21.22 -2.30
C ALA A 423 -8.92 22.17 -3.24
N GLY A 424 -8.75 22.06 -4.55
CA GLY A 424 -9.40 22.95 -5.53
C GLY A 424 -8.79 24.35 -5.63
N GLU A 425 -7.52 24.51 -5.24
CA GLU A 425 -6.92 25.84 -5.08
C GLU A 425 -6.07 26.31 -6.28
N PHE A 426 -5.60 25.43 -7.15
CA PHE A 426 -4.64 25.75 -8.20
C PHE A 426 -5.22 25.61 -9.60
N ASP A 427 -4.75 26.48 -10.51
CA ASP A 427 -5.21 26.54 -11.90
C ASP A 427 -4.29 25.76 -12.84
N TYR A 428 -2.97 25.75 -12.58
CA TYR A 428 -1.97 25.07 -13.42
C TYR A 428 -0.91 24.39 -12.58
N MET A 429 -0.27 23.41 -13.20
CA MET A 429 0.91 22.73 -12.69
C MET A 429 1.96 22.59 -13.78
N THR A 430 3.22 22.88 -13.45
CA THR A 430 4.36 22.55 -14.31
C THR A 430 5.23 21.50 -13.63
N PHE A 431 5.91 20.66 -14.41
CA PHE A 431 6.88 19.71 -13.89
C PHE A 431 7.90 19.31 -14.95
N THR A 432 9.03 18.79 -14.49
CA THR A 432 10.06 18.18 -15.30
C THR A 432 10.04 16.67 -15.05
N VAL A 433 10.13 15.87 -16.11
CA VAL A 433 10.25 14.42 -16.05
C VAL A 433 11.39 13.93 -16.91
N GLY A 434 12.13 12.94 -16.44
CA GLY A 434 13.21 12.33 -17.18
C GLY A 434 13.68 11.01 -16.57
N ALA A 435 14.51 10.29 -17.33
CA ALA A 435 15.13 9.07 -16.85
C ALA A 435 16.21 9.39 -15.78
N LEU A 436 16.25 8.59 -14.73
CA LEU A 436 17.26 8.76 -13.69
C LEU A 436 18.66 8.51 -14.25
N THR A 437 19.57 9.41 -13.91
CA THR A 437 21.00 9.26 -14.22
C THR A 437 21.55 7.96 -13.64
N ASN A 438 22.45 7.30 -14.39
CA ASN A 438 23.12 6.03 -14.04
C ASN A 438 22.23 4.79 -14.03
N ARG A 439 21.09 4.80 -14.69
CA ARG A 439 20.31 3.57 -14.89
C ARG A 439 20.83 2.79 -16.09
N ARG A 440 20.78 1.46 -15.97
CA ARG A 440 21.40 0.51 -16.92
C ARG A 440 20.37 -0.15 -17.84
N VAL A 441 19.17 0.42 -17.94
CA VAL A 441 18.08 -0.19 -18.68
C VAL A 441 17.69 0.73 -19.81
N MET A 442 17.74 0.22 -21.05
CA MET A 442 17.18 0.87 -22.22
C MET A 442 15.72 0.44 -22.36
N SER A 443 14.83 1.13 -21.70
CA SER A 443 13.41 0.94 -21.93
C SER A 443 12.70 2.28 -21.85
N ASP A 444 11.87 2.49 -22.84
CA ASP A 444 10.89 3.57 -22.83
C ASP A 444 9.66 3.11 -22.06
N ASP A 445 8.99 4.03 -21.43
CA ASP A 445 7.79 3.70 -20.70
C ASP A 445 6.80 4.86 -20.63
N ASN A 446 5.56 4.54 -20.39
CA ASN A 446 4.50 5.52 -20.29
C ASN A 446 4.41 6.13 -18.91
N ILE A 447 4.11 7.41 -18.86
CA ILE A 447 3.62 8.11 -17.69
C ILE A 447 2.20 8.59 -17.93
N ARG A 448 1.40 8.64 -16.87
CA ARG A 448 0.06 9.23 -16.89
C ARG A 448 -0.12 10.24 -15.78
N ILE A 449 -0.76 11.36 -16.13
CA ILE A 449 -1.21 12.34 -15.16
C ILE A 449 -2.73 12.34 -15.16
N TYR A 450 -3.30 12.20 -13.97
CA TYR A 450 -4.73 12.27 -13.74
C TYR A 450 -5.08 13.53 -12.97
N VAL A 451 -6.14 14.20 -13.40
CA VAL A 451 -6.76 15.34 -12.72
C VAL A 451 -8.20 14.94 -12.41
N ASP A 452 -8.57 14.89 -11.12
CA ASP A 452 -9.85 14.36 -10.65
C ASP A 452 -10.21 13.02 -11.30
N ASP A 453 -9.24 12.08 -11.23
CA ASP A 453 -9.32 10.72 -11.79
C ASP A 453 -9.51 10.62 -13.34
N LYS A 454 -9.39 11.73 -14.04
CA LYS A 454 -9.40 11.75 -15.52
C LYS A 454 -7.98 11.87 -16.06
N VAL A 455 -7.62 11.05 -17.03
CA VAL A 455 -6.32 11.14 -17.71
C VAL A 455 -6.26 12.45 -18.49
N VAL A 456 -5.27 13.29 -18.19
CA VAL A 456 -5.00 14.56 -18.90
C VAL A 456 -3.68 14.52 -19.69
N LEU A 457 -2.79 13.61 -19.33
CA LEU A 457 -1.56 13.33 -20.06
C LEU A 457 -1.32 11.82 -20.04
N ASP A 458 -1.08 11.24 -21.21
CA ASP A 458 -0.61 9.87 -21.40
C ASP A 458 0.49 9.93 -22.46
N THR A 459 1.74 9.73 -22.06
CA THR A 459 2.87 9.90 -22.97
C THR A 459 4.01 8.96 -22.65
N VAL A 460 4.79 8.64 -23.68
CA VAL A 460 6.01 7.84 -23.55
C VAL A 460 7.18 8.73 -23.19
N ILE A 461 7.92 8.35 -22.17
CA ILE A 461 9.21 8.95 -21.84
C ILE A 461 10.31 8.00 -22.29
N HIS A 462 11.15 8.47 -23.19
CA HIS A 462 12.29 7.70 -23.67
C HIS A 462 13.47 7.86 -22.70
N CYS A 463 14.06 6.75 -22.31
CA CYS A 463 15.14 6.75 -21.33
C CYS A 463 16.42 7.48 -21.82
N THR A 464 16.56 7.65 -23.12
CA THR A 464 17.70 8.35 -23.74
C THR A 464 17.43 9.82 -24.05
N TRP A 465 16.19 10.28 -23.84
CA TRP A 465 15.84 11.67 -24.15
C TRP A 465 16.28 12.64 -23.05
N PRO A 466 16.47 13.93 -23.36
CA PRO A 466 16.66 14.95 -22.33
C PRO A 466 15.39 15.06 -21.48
N ASN A 467 15.53 15.74 -20.35
CA ASN A 467 14.40 16.04 -19.49
C ASN A 467 13.30 16.77 -20.28
N GLN A 468 12.06 16.37 -20.05
CA GLN A 468 10.88 16.95 -20.70
C GLN A 468 10.11 17.79 -19.68
N HIS A 469 9.60 18.95 -20.16
CA HIS A 469 8.83 19.88 -19.33
C HIS A 469 7.37 19.86 -19.79
N PHE A 470 6.47 19.76 -18.82
CA PHE A 470 5.04 19.75 -19.07
C PHE A 470 4.34 20.84 -18.28
N THR A 471 3.29 21.39 -18.89
CA THR A 471 2.33 22.27 -18.24
C THR A 471 0.96 21.63 -18.31
N ILE A 472 0.31 21.42 -17.17
CA ILE A 472 -0.99 20.78 -17.05
C ILE A 472 -2.01 21.78 -16.51
N PRO A 473 -3.13 22.02 -17.19
CA PRO A 473 -4.23 22.78 -16.61
C PRO A 473 -4.91 21.94 -15.52
N LEU A 474 -4.99 22.47 -14.32
CA LEU A 474 -5.63 21.84 -13.17
C LEU A 474 -7.09 22.29 -13.02
N ASN A 475 -7.42 23.52 -13.46
CA ASN A 475 -8.77 24.07 -13.42
C ASN A 475 -9.42 23.96 -12.02
N LYS A 476 -8.66 24.20 -10.99
CA LYS A 476 -9.09 24.06 -9.58
C LYS A 476 -9.56 22.66 -9.21
N CYS A 477 -8.89 21.63 -9.75
CA CYS A 477 -9.18 20.25 -9.42
C CYS A 477 -8.96 19.96 -7.94
N ARG A 478 -9.65 18.95 -7.46
CA ARG A 478 -9.45 18.46 -6.10
C ARG A 478 -8.16 17.63 -5.99
N THR A 479 -7.92 16.73 -6.94
CA THR A 479 -6.79 15.80 -6.86
C THR A 479 -5.96 15.79 -8.13
N VAL A 480 -4.66 15.58 -7.96
CA VAL A 480 -3.74 15.23 -9.04
C VAL A 480 -3.03 13.92 -8.71
N MET A 481 -2.87 13.05 -9.70
CA MET A 481 -2.14 11.80 -9.54
C MET A 481 -1.12 11.64 -10.66
N PHE A 482 0.12 11.40 -10.25
CA PHE A 482 1.21 10.99 -11.14
C PHE A 482 1.27 9.47 -11.10
N ALA A 483 1.12 8.84 -12.23
CA ALA A 483 1.02 7.41 -12.31
C ALA A 483 1.92 6.83 -13.39
N LYS A 484 2.36 5.60 -13.16
CA LYS A 484 3.03 4.78 -14.14
C LYS A 484 2.14 3.59 -14.48
N PRO A 485 1.76 3.43 -15.76
CA PRO A 485 1.05 2.25 -16.22
C PRO A 485 1.87 0.98 -15.98
N GLY A 486 1.19 -0.12 -15.75
CA GLY A 486 1.83 -1.43 -15.68
C GLY A 486 2.23 -1.90 -17.08
N THR A 487 3.51 -2.16 -17.25
CA THR A 487 3.99 -2.90 -18.41
C THR A 487 4.32 -4.29 -17.92
N GLY A 488 3.77 -5.32 -18.42
CA GLY A 488 4.05 -6.71 -17.98
C GLY A 488 5.50 -7.17 -18.18
N SER A 489 6.48 -6.25 -18.24
CA SER A 489 7.90 -6.56 -18.41
C SER A 489 8.67 -6.29 -17.11
N ASP A 490 9.58 -7.21 -16.76
CA ASP A 490 10.51 -7.09 -15.63
C ASP A 490 11.58 -5.97 -15.82
N THR A 491 11.61 -5.32 -16.96
CA THR A 491 12.48 -4.17 -17.19
C THR A 491 11.87 -2.94 -16.53
N GLN A 492 12.50 -2.48 -15.48
CA GLN A 492 12.01 -1.39 -14.63
C GLN A 492 12.72 -0.08 -14.97
N PRO A 493 12.18 0.73 -15.89
CA PRO A 493 12.65 2.09 -16.03
C PRO A 493 12.24 2.89 -14.79
N TYR A 494 13.16 3.72 -14.33
CA TYR A 494 12.95 4.62 -13.22
C TYR A 494 12.88 6.04 -13.79
N PHE A 495 11.73 6.67 -13.66
CA PHE A 495 11.54 8.06 -14.03
C PHE A 495 11.39 8.93 -12.79
N GLY A 496 12.12 10.05 -12.81
CA GLY A 496 11.98 11.07 -11.80
C GLY A 496 11.02 12.17 -12.27
N PHE A 497 10.34 12.78 -11.32
CA PHE A 497 9.54 13.97 -11.48
C PHE A 497 10.12 15.04 -10.56
N GLY A 498 10.58 16.14 -11.13
CA GLY A 498 11.18 17.25 -10.41
C GLY A 498 10.56 18.59 -10.78
N ASP A 499 10.90 19.63 -10.01
CA ASP A 499 10.43 21.01 -10.20
C ASP A 499 8.91 21.13 -10.33
N ILE A 500 8.19 20.31 -9.57
CA ILE A 500 6.72 20.30 -9.65
C ILE A 500 6.18 21.56 -8.98
N THR A 501 5.68 22.50 -9.79
CA THR A 501 5.24 23.79 -9.35
C THR A 501 3.75 24.01 -9.63
N LEU A 502 3.05 24.52 -8.64
CA LEU A 502 1.62 24.83 -8.68
C LEU A 502 1.42 26.34 -8.83
N TYR A 503 0.40 26.73 -9.59
CA TYR A 503 0.06 28.13 -9.86
C TYR A 503 -1.41 28.41 -9.60
N ARG A 504 -1.70 29.51 -8.90
CA ARG A 504 -3.00 30.18 -8.91
C ARG A 504 -2.97 31.25 -9.99
N GLY A 505 -3.89 31.19 -10.94
CA GLY A 505 -3.86 32.05 -12.14
C GLY A 505 -2.93 31.55 -13.24
N GLU A 506 -2.32 32.45 -13.98
CA GLU A 506 -1.48 32.11 -15.15
C GLU A 506 -0.11 31.53 -14.73
N VAL A 507 0.44 30.70 -15.61
CA VAL A 507 1.80 30.19 -15.46
C VAL A 507 2.78 31.33 -15.70
N VAL A 508 3.55 31.66 -14.68
CA VAL A 508 4.61 32.67 -14.79
C VAL A 508 5.98 32.02 -14.87
N ALA A 509 6.97 32.73 -15.40
CA ALA A 509 8.35 32.25 -15.41
C ALA A 509 8.78 31.90 -13.99
N ASN A 510 9.16 30.65 -13.80
CA ASN A 510 9.39 30.08 -12.48
C ASN A 510 10.89 30.05 -12.17
N ASN A 511 11.31 30.94 -11.28
CA ASN A 511 12.68 30.97 -10.76
C ASN A 511 12.80 30.35 -9.36
N LEU A 512 11.87 29.48 -8.95
CA LEU A 512 11.89 28.85 -7.64
C LEU A 512 13.10 27.91 -7.46
N TYR A 513 13.64 27.42 -8.57
CA TYR A 513 14.85 26.62 -8.56
C TYR A 513 15.65 26.87 -9.86
N GLU A 514 16.90 27.25 -9.71
CA GLU A 514 17.85 27.30 -10.80
C GLU A 514 18.74 26.06 -10.72
N HIS A 515 18.67 25.22 -11.75
CA HIS A 515 19.59 24.10 -11.86
C HIS A 515 21.01 24.65 -12.03
N PRO A 516 21.96 24.32 -11.14
CA PRO A 516 23.32 24.83 -11.27
C PRO A 516 23.94 24.29 -12.57
N LYS A 517 24.15 25.18 -13.53
CA LYS A 517 24.92 24.87 -14.72
C LYS A 517 26.40 24.96 -14.40
N PRO A 518 27.22 24.04 -14.91
CA PRO A 518 28.67 24.22 -14.84
C PRO A 518 29.11 25.44 -15.68
N GLU A 519 30.28 25.98 -15.39
CA GLU A 519 30.87 26.96 -16.25
C GLU A 519 31.07 26.35 -17.64
N CYS A 520 30.52 26.98 -18.68
CA CYS A 520 30.57 26.54 -20.07
C CYS A 520 31.53 27.45 -20.87
N PRO A 521 32.85 27.18 -20.88
CA PRO A 521 33.81 27.96 -21.65
C PRO A 521 33.61 27.80 -23.16
N ASP A 522 34.23 28.64 -23.99
CA ASP A 522 34.08 28.59 -25.46
C ASP A 522 34.52 27.25 -26.06
N SER A 523 35.42 26.56 -25.39
CA SER A 523 35.84 25.18 -25.72
C SER A 523 36.04 24.41 -24.43
N ALA A 524 35.44 23.24 -24.35
CA ALA A 524 35.53 22.34 -23.19
C ALA A 524 35.76 20.90 -23.63
N ASP A 525 36.54 20.18 -22.83
CA ASP A 525 36.51 18.72 -22.90
C ASP A 525 35.16 18.22 -22.36
N LEU A 526 34.49 17.36 -23.12
CA LEU A 526 33.13 16.90 -22.81
C LEU A 526 33.05 16.13 -21.49
N ILE A 527 34.07 15.31 -21.18
CA ILE A 527 34.12 14.53 -19.96
C ILE A 527 34.40 15.42 -18.74
N ASP A 528 35.27 16.45 -18.88
CA ASP A 528 35.52 17.40 -17.79
C ASP A 528 34.29 18.26 -17.50
N LEU A 529 33.58 18.66 -18.55
CA LEU A 529 32.32 19.43 -18.44
C LEU A 529 31.23 18.64 -17.73
N CYS A 530 30.94 17.43 -18.20
CA CYS A 530 29.82 16.62 -17.74
C CYS A 530 30.18 15.71 -16.56
N LYS A 531 31.45 15.51 -16.26
CA LYS A 531 32.02 14.55 -15.29
C LYS A 531 31.78 13.09 -15.64
N ARG A 532 30.65 12.75 -16.25
CA ARG A 532 30.23 11.42 -16.77
C ARG A 532 29.01 11.56 -17.66
N PRO A 533 28.76 10.58 -18.55
CA PRO A 533 27.47 10.51 -19.23
C PRO A 533 26.35 10.33 -18.19
N TYR A 534 25.23 11.02 -18.37
CA TYR A 534 24.08 10.83 -17.50
C TYR A 534 23.32 9.54 -17.82
N PHE A 535 23.45 9.07 -19.05
CA PHE A 535 22.99 7.77 -19.49
C PHE A 535 24.15 7.04 -20.15
N HIS A 536 24.42 5.82 -19.72
CA HIS A 536 25.44 4.98 -20.31
C HIS A 536 24.96 3.54 -20.26
N PHE A 537 24.63 3.00 -21.40
CA PHE A 537 24.21 1.63 -21.58
C PHE A 537 25.22 0.90 -22.45
N VAL A 538 25.76 -0.17 -21.92
CA VAL A 538 26.63 -1.10 -22.64
C VAL A 538 25.93 -2.44 -22.66
N GLY A 539 25.63 -2.98 -23.83
CA GLY A 539 24.72 -4.08 -24.07
C GLY A 539 25.02 -5.43 -23.42
N ARG A 540 25.58 -5.47 -22.22
CA ARG A 540 25.84 -6.71 -21.47
C ARG A 540 24.71 -7.04 -20.52
N TYR A 541 23.80 -7.88 -20.93
CA TYR A 541 22.69 -8.31 -20.07
C TYR A 541 23.15 -9.12 -18.86
N LEU A 542 24.17 -9.95 -19.02
CA LEU A 542 24.75 -10.77 -17.93
C LEU A 542 25.58 -10.00 -16.90
N SER A 543 25.73 -8.68 -17.06
CA SER A 543 26.46 -7.87 -16.09
C SER A 543 25.89 -7.92 -14.65
N ARG A 544 24.64 -8.30 -14.48
CA ARG A 544 24.05 -8.56 -13.16
C ARG A 544 24.59 -9.83 -12.49
N MET A 545 25.05 -10.79 -13.27
CA MET A 545 25.51 -12.09 -12.78
C MET A 545 27.04 -12.19 -12.63
N THR A 546 27.81 -11.35 -13.31
CA THR A 546 29.26 -11.48 -13.43
C THR A 546 30.09 -10.40 -12.70
N ASN A 547 29.52 -9.65 -11.75
CA ASN A 547 30.22 -8.54 -11.06
C ASN A 547 30.90 -7.54 -12.02
N PHE A 548 30.30 -7.31 -13.20
CA PHE A 548 30.81 -6.37 -14.18
C PHE A 548 30.87 -4.97 -13.59
N ASP A 549 32.09 -4.43 -13.45
CA ASP A 549 32.30 -3.07 -12.97
C ASP A 549 32.06 -2.09 -14.13
N PHE A 550 30.99 -1.29 -14.02
CA PHE A 550 30.70 -0.23 -14.99
C PHE A 550 31.83 0.81 -15.10
N ASN A 551 32.69 0.85 -14.11
CA ASN A 551 33.89 1.70 -14.12
C ASN A 551 34.87 1.32 -15.23
N ASP A 552 34.79 0.11 -15.80
CA ASP A 552 35.64 -0.32 -16.91
C ASP A 552 35.19 0.21 -18.28
N CYS A 553 33.94 0.74 -18.37
CA CYS A 553 33.41 1.32 -19.60
C CYS A 553 33.48 2.85 -19.66
N PHE A 554 33.91 3.48 -18.57
CA PHE A 554 34.07 4.93 -18.49
C PHE A 554 35.28 5.31 -17.65
N HIS A 555 36.16 6.12 -18.21
CA HIS A 555 37.32 6.68 -17.52
C HIS A 555 37.32 8.20 -17.65
N ASN A 556 37.51 8.89 -16.54
CA ASN A 556 37.51 10.37 -16.47
C ASN A 556 38.90 10.98 -16.40
N GLY A 557 39.96 10.18 -16.54
CA GLY A 557 41.33 10.66 -16.44
C GLY A 557 41.87 10.88 -15.00
N GLY A 558 41.01 10.73 -13.98
CA GLY A 558 41.40 10.98 -12.58
C GLY A 558 42.28 9.91 -11.93
N SER A 559 42.56 8.81 -12.61
CA SER A 559 43.40 7.73 -12.09
C SER A 559 44.30 7.16 -13.19
N GLN A 560 45.61 7.16 -12.95
CA GLN A 560 46.58 6.51 -13.84
C GLN A 560 46.51 4.97 -13.81
N ARG A 561 45.69 4.38 -12.91
CA ARG A 561 45.54 2.95 -12.81
C ARG A 561 44.34 2.41 -13.64
N ARG A 562 43.50 3.29 -14.15
CA ARG A 562 42.30 2.93 -14.97
C ARG A 562 42.47 3.53 -16.36
N TYR A 563 42.50 2.67 -17.38
CA TYR A 563 42.65 3.06 -18.77
C TYR A 563 42.10 1.98 -19.69
N PHE A 564 41.66 2.37 -20.87
CA PHE A 564 41.41 1.43 -21.94
C PHE A 564 42.75 1.03 -22.59
N ASN A 565 42.98 -0.27 -22.60
CA ASN A 565 44.16 -0.80 -23.31
C ASN A 565 43.73 -1.09 -24.75
N MET A 566 44.22 -0.29 -25.68
CA MET A 566 43.86 -0.41 -27.10
C MET A 566 44.65 -1.52 -27.77
N LYS A 567 44.15 -1.96 -28.93
CA LYS A 567 44.70 -3.07 -29.71
C LYS A 567 46.18 -2.86 -30.08
N ASP A 568 46.59 -1.63 -30.30
CA ASP A 568 47.96 -1.22 -30.62
C ASP A 568 48.85 -1.00 -29.37
N GLY A 569 48.31 -1.28 -28.17
CA GLY A 569 48.98 -1.06 -26.90
C GLY A 569 48.88 0.37 -26.34
N THR A 570 48.23 1.28 -27.05
CA THR A 570 47.95 2.64 -26.57
C THR A 570 47.03 2.61 -25.36
N LYS A 571 47.31 3.44 -24.36
CA LYS A 571 46.53 3.56 -23.14
C LYS A 571 45.69 4.84 -23.17
N ILE A 572 44.38 4.71 -23.15
CA ILE A 572 43.44 5.85 -23.12
C ILE A 572 42.90 5.97 -21.71
N TYR A 573 43.24 7.06 -21.01
CA TYR A 573 42.87 7.31 -19.61
C TYR A 573 41.54 8.05 -19.45
N LYS A 574 40.99 8.59 -20.54
CA LYS A 574 39.82 9.43 -20.53
C LYS A 574 38.96 9.15 -21.77
N GLY A 575 37.77 8.61 -21.56
CA GLY A 575 36.92 8.20 -22.66
C GLY A 575 35.70 7.39 -22.21
N VAL A 576 34.89 7.03 -23.19
CA VAL A 576 33.71 6.20 -23.04
C VAL A 576 33.80 5.01 -23.97
N MET A 577 33.56 3.84 -23.48
CA MET A 577 33.50 2.62 -24.27
C MET A 577 32.06 2.30 -24.63
N LEU A 578 31.81 2.03 -25.89
CA LEU A 578 30.57 1.45 -26.39
C LEU A 578 30.90 0.05 -26.93
N GLU A 579 29.95 -0.86 -26.77
CA GLU A 579 30.14 -2.25 -27.16
C GLU A 579 28.88 -2.77 -27.87
N THR A 580 29.06 -3.41 -29.00
CA THR A 580 28.01 -4.25 -29.59
C THR A 580 28.06 -5.60 -28.89
N ASN A 581 26.91 -6.11 -28.48
CA ASN A 581 26.86 -7.34 -27.71
C ASN A 581 26.03 -8.41 -28.42
N ILE A 582 26.58 -9.60 -28.45
CA ILE A 582 25.82 -10.82 -28.70
C ILE A 582 25.36 -11.42 -27.37
N PRO A 583 24.15 -12.00 -27.31
CA PRO A 583 23.58 -12.53 -26.08
C PRO A 583 24.42 -13.57 -25.35
N PHE A 584 25.37 -14.18 -26.05
CA PHE A 584 26.18 -15.31 -25.58
C PHE A 584 27.68 -15.05 -25.59
N ALA A 585 28.15 -13.83 -25.73
CA ALA A 585 29.58 -13.51 -25.61
C ALA A 585 30.00 -13.55 -24.14
N PHE A 586 30.53 -14.69 -23.71
CA PHE A 586 31.04 -14.93 -22.38
C PHE A 586 32.55 -14.91 -22.40
N GLU A 587 33.17 -13.84 -21.97
CA GLU A 587 34.65 -13.81 -21.86
C GLU A 587 35.19 -14.78 -20.80
N ASN A 588 34.39 -15.17 -19.81
CA ASN A 588 34.86 -15.97 -18.67
C ASN A 588 33.84 -17.00 -18.16
N VAL A 589 32.80 -17.33 -18.92
CA VAL A 589 31.78 -18.30 -18.50
C VAL A 589 31.82 -19.47 -19.45
N THR A 590 32.14 -20.64 -18.96
CA THR A 590 32.14 -21.86 -19.76
C THR A 590 30.71 -22.34 -20.00
N PHE A 591 30.49 -23.15 -21.05
CA PHE A 591 29.22 -23.81 -21.31
C PHE A 591 28.73 -24.61 -20.08
N MET A 592 29.68 -25.22 -19.35
CA MET A 592 29.36 -25.96 -18.14
C MET A 592 28.86 -25.07 -17.02
N ASP A 593 29.37 -23.86 -16.89
CA ASP A 593 28.88 -22.88 -15.92
C ASP A 593 27.45 -22.44 -16.25
N LEU A 594 27.16 -22.26 -17.54
CA LEU A 594 25.81 -21.93 -18.02
C LEU A 594 24.83 -23.09 -17.76
N ALA A 595 25.23 -24.30 -18.11
CA ALA A 595 24.45 -25.50 -17.86
C ALA A 595 24.22 -25.72 -16.36
N PHE A 596 25.23 -25.47 -15.54
CA PHE A 596 25.14 -25.57 -14.09
C PHE A 596 24.21 -24.50 -13.50
N MET A 597 24.24 -23.27 -13.98
CA MET A 597 23.31 -22.20 -13.57
C MET A 597 21.85 -22.54 -13.94
N PHE A 598 21.61 -23.12 -15.10
CA PHE A 598 20.28 -23.57 -15.48
C PHE A 598 19.79 -24.79 -14.68
N LEU A 599 20.69 -25.71 -14.34
CA LEU A 599 20.35 -26.93 -13.61
C LEU A 599 20.22 -26.73 -12.10
N THR A 600 20.95 -25.78 -11.52
CA THR A 600 20.97 -25.57 -10.07
C THR A 600 20.02 -24.48 -9.59
N GLY A 601 19.36 -23.75 -10.48
CA GLY A 601 18.44 -22.67 -10.09
C GLY A 601 19.10 -21.50 -9.36
N ALA A 602 20.40 -21.30 -9.52
CA ALA A 602 21.17 -20.23 -8.86
C ALA A 602 20.76 -18.81 -9.28
N GLY A 603 19.63 -18.66 -9.94
CA GLY A 603 19.02 -17.39 -10.35
C GLY A 603 17.51 -17.31 -10.06
N GLY A 604 16.98 -18.11 -9.12
CA GLY A 604 15.56 -18.18 -8.78
C GLY A 604 14.76 -19.09 -9.73
N GLU A 605 14.30 -20.19 -9.21
CA GLU A 605 13.29 -21.14 -9.72
C GLU A 605 13.16 -21.35 -11.25
N ILE A 606 14.22 -21.77 -11.92
CA ILE A 606 14.08 -22.35 -13.25
C ILE A 606 14.26 -23.86 -13.10
N SER A 607 13.15 -24.60 -12.96
CA SER A 607 13.19 -26.06 -12.99
C SER A 607 13.46 -26.56 -14.42
N SER A 608 14.02 -27.77 -14.55
CA SER A 608 14.23 -28.41 -15.86
C SER A 608 12.93 -28.54 -16.69
N SER A 609 11.76 -28.61 -16.02
CA SER A 609 10.45 -28.55 -16.66
C SER A 609 10.12 -27.20 -17.30
N ASN A 610 10.60 -26.09 -16.72
CA ASN A 610 10.39 -24.74 -17.26
C ASN A 610 11.29 -24.50 -18.50
N VAL A 611 12.48 -25.07 -18.52
CA VAL A 611 13.37 -25.01 -19.69
C VAL A 611 12.77 -25.80 -20.86
N SER A 612 12.24 -27.00 -20.61
CA SER A 612 11.56 -27.80 -21.64
C SER A 612 10.27 -27.12 -22.13
N ALA A 613 9.49 -26.50 -21.24
CA ALA A 613 8.29 -25.75 -21.62
C ALA A 613 8.62 -24.47 -22.39
N ALA A 614 9.71 -23.79 -22.02
CA ALA A 614 10.14 -22.53 -22.67
C ALA A 614 10.74 -22.75 -24.05
N THR A 615 11.36 -23.91 -24.32
CA THR A 615 12.03 -24.21 -25.60
C THR A 615 11.24 -25.06 -26.54
N GLY A 616 10.18 -25.72 -26.06
CA GLY A 616 9.42 -26.71 -26.86
C GLY A 616 10.22 -27.93 -27.25
N VAL A 617 11.42 -28.10 -26.69
CA VAL A 617 12.34 -29.22 -26.99
C VAL A 617 12.47 -30.05 -25.72
N SER A 618 12.02 -31.28 -25.76
CA SER A 618 12.27 -32.30 -24.73
C SER A 618 13.72 -32.80 -24.82
N ALA A 619 14.68 -31.89 -24.73
CA ALA A 619 16.07 -32.25 -24.94
C ALA A 619 16.86 -32.07 -23.65
N GLY A 620 17.68 -33.02 -23.33
CA GLY A 620 18.74 -32.84 -22.34
C GLY A 620 19.64 -31.68 -22.74
N ALA A 621 20.30 -31.06 -21.76
CA ALA A 621 21.12 -29.86 -21.89
C ALA A 621 22.15 -29.86 -23.06
N SER A 622 22.40 -31.00 -23.67
CA SER A 622 23.35 -31.18 -24.78
C SER A 622 22.85 -30.77 -26.17
N SER A 623 21.52 -30.56 -26.38
CA SER A 623 20.98 -30.23 -27.71
C SER A 623 20.74 -28.72 -27.92
N LEU A 624 20.63 -27.93 -26.86
CA LEU A 624 20.43 -26.48 -26.92
C LEU A 624 21.54 -25.74 -27.66
N PRO A 625 22.83 -25.99 -27.42
CA PRO A 625 23.92 -25.31 -28.10
C PRO A 625 23.95 -25.53 -29.60
N ILE A 626 23.67 -26.77 -30.04
CA ILE A 626 23.68 -27.13 -31.47
C ILE A 626 22.56 -26.39 -32.20
N THR A 627 21.38 -26.29 -31.61
CA THR A 627 20.25 -25.56 -32.18
C THR A 627 20.55 -24.07 -32.30
N MET A 628 21.17 -23.49 -31.28
CA MET A 628 21.56 -22.06 -31.27
C MET A 628 22.69 -21.75 -32.25
N LEU A 629 23.67 -22.66 -32.38
CA LEU A 629 24.73 -22.56 -33.39
C LEU A 629 24.15 -22.57 -34.81
N ASN A 630 23.22 -23.45 -35.10
CA ASN A 630 22.59 -23.55 -36.41
C ASN A 630 21.76 -22.29 -36.71
N LEU A 631 21.03 -21.77 -35.72
CA LEU A 631 20.28 -20.52 -35.85
C LEU A 631 21.19 -19.31 -36.12
N SER A 632 22.31 -19.22 -35.40
CA SER A 632 23.29 -18.15 -35.59
C SER A 632 23.91 -18.22 -37.00
N LYS A 633 24.25 -19.41 -37.47
CA LYS A 633 24.79 -19.62 -38.82
C LYS A 633 23.79 -19.23 -39.91
N GLU A 634 22.54 -19.68 -39.78
CA GLU A 634 21.47 -19.38 -40.76
C GLU A 634 21.08 -17.90 -40.78
N ALA A 635 21.01 -17.26 -39.61
CA ALA A 635 20.72 -15.83 -39.53
C ALA A 635 21.80 -14.99 -40.21
N ARG A 636 23.07 -15.34 -40.00
CA ARG A 636 24.19 -14.65 -40.64
C ARG A 636 24.19 -14.82 -42.16
N GLU A 637 23.98 -16.05 -42.68
CA GLU A 637 23.93 -16.31 -44.11
C GLU A 637 22.86 -15.47 -44.82
N LYS A 638 21.79 -15.08 -44.10
CA LYS A 638 20.67 -14.30 -44.61
C LYS A 638 20.67 -12.82 -44.19
N GLY A 639 21.64 -12.38 -43.40
CA GLY A 639 21.67 -11.04 -42.83
C GLY A 639 20.51 -10.76 -41.85
N GLU A 640 19.94 -11.80 -41.24
CA GLU A 640 18.82 -11.72 -40.29
C GLU A 640 19.36 -11.79 -38.85
N ARG A 641 18.63 -11.19 -37.90
CA ARG A 641 18.95 -11.38 -36.49
C ARG A 641 18.52 -12.78 -36.01
N VAL A 642 19.29 -13.37 -35.11
CA VAL A 642 19.01 -14.72 -34.56
C VAL A 642 17.59 -14.84 -34.03
N GLN A 643 17.06 -13.78 -33.39
CA GLN A 643 15.68 -13.77 -32.90
C GLN A 643 14.63 -13.81 -34.00
N ASP A 644 14.85 -13.06 -35.07
CA ASP A 644 13.89 -13.03 -36.19
C ASP A 644 13.87 -14.41 -36.84
N ARG A 645 15.04 -15.06 -36.94
CA ARG A 645 15.15 -16.42 -37.45
C ARG A 645 14.53 -17.46 -36.52
N ALA A 646 14.71 -17.31 -35.21
CA ALA A 646 14.10 -18.18 -34.22
C ALA A 646 12.57 -18.08 -34.23
N LYS A 647 12.03 -16.87 -34.41
CA LYS A 647 10.58 -16.64 -34.60
C LYS A 647 10.07 -17.28 -35.88
N ALA A 648 10.80 -17.12 -37.00
CA ALA A 648 10.45 -17.74 -38.27
C ALA A 648 10.42 -19.28 -38.22
N ASN A 649 11.23 -19.87 -37.34
CA ASN A 649 11.28 -21.29 -37.12
C ASN A 649 10.35 -21.81 -36.02
N ASN A 650 9.41 -20.99 -35.53
CA ASN A 650 8.48 -21.32 -34.44
C ASN A 650 9.19 -21.79 -33.15
N LEU A 651 10.43 -21.37 -32.91
CA LEU A 651 11.14 -21.71 -31.69
C LEU A 651 10.65 -20.81 -30.54
N ASN A 652 10.37 -21.43 -29.40
CA ASN A 652 10.00 -20.71 -28.21
C ASN A 652 11.23 -19.93 -27.69
N LEU A 653 11.14 -18.60 -27.78
CA LEU A 653 12.21 -17.68 -27.40
C LEU A 653 12.32 -17.46 -25.88
N GLY A 654 11.66 -18.27 -25.05
CA GLY A 654 11.66 -18.10 -23.59
C GLY A 654 13.06 -17.99 -22.99
N ILE A 655 14.03 -18.76 -23.48
CA ILE A 655 15.44 -18.61 -23.07
C ILE A 655 16.04 -17.32 -23.61
N LEU A 656 15.75 -16.93 -24.84
CA LEU A 656 16.26 -15.69 -25.40
C LEU A 656 15.63 -14.45 -24.73
N SER A 657 14.41 -14.58 -24.21
CA SER A 657 13.78 -13.52 -23.41
C SER A 657 14.44 -13.33 -22.05
N LEU A 658 15.08 -14.35 -21.50
CA LEU A 658 15.91 -14.23 -20.29
C LEU A 658 17.13 -13.32 -20.52
N PHE A 659 17.56 -13.17 -21.76
CA PHE A 659 18.70 -12.35 -22.16
C PHE A 659 18.29 -10.95 -22.68
N GLY A 660 17.01 -10.58 -22.53
CA GLY A 660 16.45 -9.27 -22.85
C GLY A 660 15.67 -9.21 -24.16
N PRO A 661 14.73 -8.25 -24.28
CA PRO A 661 13.94 -8.06 -25.49
C PRO A 661 14.86 -7.58 -26.60
N GLY A 662 15.26 -8.44 -27.47
CA GLY A 662 16.02 -8.03 -28.65
C GLY A 662 17.26 -8.85 -28.98
N GLY A 663 17.78 -9.68 -28.11
CA GLY A 663 18.94 -10.56 -28.36
C GLY A 663 20.26 -9.79 -28.63
N TYR A 664 20.22 -8.81 -29.49
CA TYR A 664 21.32 -7.87 -29.76
C TYR A 664 20.93 -6.52 -29.18
N GLN A 665 21.78 -5.97 -28.33
CA GLN A 665 21.50 -4.67 -27.72
C GLN A 665 22.51 -3.64 -28.18
N SER A 666 21.99 -2.52 -28.65
CA SER A 666 22.77 -1.32 -28.93
C SER A 666 23.41 -0.77 -27.66
N SER A 667 24.55 -0.12 -27.78
CA SER A 667 25.16 0.65 -26.69
C SER A 667 24.93 2.13 -26.93
N ALA A 668 24.75 2.89 -25.84
CA ALA A 668 24.60 4.32 -25.94
C ALA A 668 25.24 5.05 -24.76
N ALA A 669 25.76 6.24 -25.03
CA ALA A 669 26.20 7.18 -23.98
C ALA A 669 25.66 8.56 -24.30
N ALA A 670 24.98 9.19 -23.34
CA ALA A 670 24.39 10.51 -23.49
C ALA A 670 24.94 11.50 -22.47
N PHE A 671 25.18 12.70 -22.92
CA PHE A 671 25.76 13.81 -22.17
C PHE A 671 24.85 15.02 -22.23
N ASN A 672 24.74 15.75 -21.13
CA ASN A 672 24.10 17.06 -21.12
C ASN A 672 25.15 18.12 -21.47
N ILE A 673 24.98 18.80 -22.59
CA ILE A 673 25.87 19.88 -23.06
C ILE A 673 25.26 21.27 -22.87
N TYR A 674 24.20 21.35 -22.10
CA TYR A 674 23.59 22.57 -21.53
C TYR A 674 23.08 23.60 -22.55
N GLY A 675 22.95 23.25 -23.84
CA GLY A 675 22.47 24.17 -24.87
C GLY A 675 23.47 25.27 -25.26
N GLU A 676 24.76 25.11 -24.94
CA GLU A 676 25.74 26.18 -25.07
C GLU A 676 26.68 26.04 -26.30
N TYR A 677 26.79 24.86 -26.88
CA TYR A 677 27.79 24.55 -27.86
C TYR A 677 27.23 24.36 -29.27
N ASP A 678 28.05 24.62 -30.27
CA ASP A 678 27.66 24.51 -31.68
C ASP A 678 28.24 23.27 -32.36
N THR A 679 29.39 22.77 -31.93
CA THR A 679 30.07 21.61 -32.53
C THR A 679 30.61 20.67 -31.45
N CYS A 680 30.63 19.37 -31.76
CA CYS A 680 31.34 18.36 -30.98
C CYS A 680 32.39 17.64 -31.86
N THR A 681 33.63 17.50 -31.37
CA THR A 681 34.69 16.71 -32.00
C THR A 681 35.04 15.56 -31.08
N PHE A 682 35.22 14.37 -31.62
CA PHE A 682 35.56 13.15 -30.87
C PHE A 682 36.41 12.20 -31.75
N THR A 683 37.24 11.39 -31.12
CA THR A 683 37.99 10.33 -31.78
C THR A 683 37.43 8.97 -31.40
N VAL A 684 37.27 8.09 -32.39
CA VAL A 684 36.84 6.71 -32.19
C VAL A 684 37.96 5.76 -32.56
N ALA A 685 38.22 4.76 -31.72
CA ALA A 685 39.14 3.69 -32.02
C ALA A 685 38.58 2.33 -31.57
N ASN A 686 38.93 1.31 -32.30
CA ASN A 686 38.59 -0.07 -31.95
C ASN A 686 39.51 -0.55 -30.81
N LYS A 687 38.92 -0.99 -29.69
CA LYS A 687 39.64 -1.58 -28.56
C LYS A 687 39.85 -3.09 -28.74
N SER A 688 38.80 -3.80 -29.08
CA SER A 688 38.83 -5.25 -29.33
C SER A 688 37.62 -5.67 -30.14
N VAL A 689 37.74 -6.73 -30.90
CA VAL A 689 36.65 -7.41 -31.58
C VAL A 689 36.53 -8.78 -30.92
N PHE A 690 35.37 -9.07 -30.38
CA PHE A 690 35.07 -10.41 -29.86
C PHE A 690 34.44 -11.23 -30.97
N VAL A 691 35.05 -12.36 -31.27
CA VAL A 691 34.47 -13.36 -32.11
C VAL A 691 33.48 -14.15 -31.28
N ASP A 692 32.32 -14.46 -31.84
CA ASP A 692 31.35 -15.36 -31.22
C ASP A 692 32.09 -16.65 -30.76
N PRO A 693 32.06 -17.05 -29.48
CA PRO A 693 32.69 -18.28 -29.03
C PRO A 693 32.27 -19.54 -29.85
N TYR A 694 31.09 -19.50 -30.40
CA TYR A 694 30.60 -20.57 -31.27
C TYR A 694 31.26 -20.54 -32.66
N GLU A 695 31.58 -19.32 -33.16
CA GLU A 695 32.39 -19.21 -34.38
C GLU A 695 33.86 -19.61 -34.19
N GLU A 696 34.41 -19.33 -32.99
CA GLU A 696 35.76 -19.75 -32.67
C GLU A 696 35.88 -21.30 -32.65
N ILE A 697 34.84 -21.98 -32.12
CA ILE A 697 34.71 -23.42 -32.14
C ILE A 697 34.50 -23.94 -33.57
N LEU A 698 33.64 -23.29 -34.36
CA LEU A 698 33.38 -23.66 -35.75
C LEU A 698 34.53 -23.26 -36.71
N GLY A 699 35.15 -22.10 -36.49
CA GLY A 699 36.29 -21.61 -37.26
C GLY A 699 37.55 -22.43 -37.07
N GLY A 700 37.74 -23.04 -35.87
CA GLY A 700 38.75 -24.06 -35.63
C GLY A 700 38.55 -25.31 -36.48
N VAL A 701 37.32 -25.58 -36.92
CA VAL A 701 36.96 -26.72 -37.81
C VAL A 701 37.07 -26.32 -39.29
N THR A 702 36.79 -25.06 -39.65
CA THR A 702 36.77 -24.60 -41.07
C THR A 702 37.98 -23.83 -41.53
N GLY A 703 38.83 -23.37 -40.60
CA GLY A 703 40.12 -22.66 -40.93
C GLY A 703 39.92 -21.22 -41.41
N GLU A 704 38.72 -20.68 -41.50
CA GLU A 704 38.45 -19.34 -41.95
C GLU A 704 38.20 -18.38 -40.76
N LYS A 705 39.09 -17.37 -40.61
CA LYS A 705 38.80 -16.22 -39.71
C LYS A 705 37.76 -15.34 -40.35
N ALA A 706 36.53 -15.43 -39.86
CA ALA A 706 35.47 -14.60 -40.35
C ALA A 706 35.71 -13.12 -39.94
N LYS A 707 35.54 -12.18 -40.87
CA LYS A 707 35.70 -10.73 -40.66
C LYS A 707 34.42 -10.18 -39.97
N ALA A 708 34.61 -9.33 -38.94
CA ALA A 708 33.47 -8.64 -38.33
C ALA A 708 32.90 -7.62 -39.32
N PRO A 709 31.59 -7.58 -39.54
CA PRO A 709 30.97 -6.57 -40.37
C PRO A 709 31.09 -5.17 -39.73
N PRO A 710 30.96 -4.10 -40.53
CA PRO A 710 30.98 -2.74 -40.00
C PRO A 710 29.79 -2.52 -39.04
N VAL A 711 30.02 -1.74 -38.00
CA VAL A 711 29.04 -1.33 -37.01
C VAL A 711 28.75 0.17 -37.21
N ARG A 712 27.49 0.55 -37.08
CA ARG A 712 27.07 1.93 -37.27
C ARG A 712 27.06 2.68 -35.93
N LEU A 713 27.82 3.79 -35.88
CA LEU A 713 27.75 4.76 -34.80
C LEU A 713 26.90 5.95 -35.26
N ASP A 714 25.78 6.11 -34.67
CA ASP A 714 24.89 7.26 -34.85
C ASP A 714 25.14 8.29 -33.74
N VAL A 715 25.17 9.56 -34.12
CA VAL A 715 25.28 10.68 -33.17
C VAL A 715 24.02 11.52 -33.25
N PHE A 716 23.38 11.75 -32.09
CA PHE A 716 22.16 12.54 -31.97
C PHE A 716 22.40 13.77 -31.11
N ALA A 717 21.81 14.89 -31.52
CA ALA A 717 21.72 16.13 -30.76
C ALA A 717 20.23 16.46 -30.57
N ASP A 718 19.74 16.48 -29.31
CA ASP A 718 18.31 16.58 -28.98
C ASP A 718 17.44 15.69 -29.89
N GLN A 719 17.84 14.42 -30.05
CA GLN A 719 17.14 13.37 -30.84
C GLN A 719 17.24 13.55 -32.37
N VAL A 720 17.82 14.60 -32.86
CA VAL A 720 18.09 14.77 -34.28
C VAL A 720 19.42 14.09 -34.62
N LYS A 721 19.41 13.17 -35.60
CA LYS A 721 20.66 12.55 -36.07
C LYS A 721 21.53 13.59 -36.73
N VAL A 722 22.72 13.82 -36.21
CA VAL A 722 23.70 14.80 -36.68
C VAL A 722 24.96 14.16 -37.27
N GLY A 723 25.12 12.83 -37.10
CA GLY A 723 26.25 12.08 -37.68
C GLY A 723 25.92 10.60 -37.80
N GLU A 724 26.49 9.95 -38.81
CA GLU A 724 26.43 8.51 -39.04
C GLU A 724 27.78 8.01 -39.51
N PHE A 725 28.38 7.07 -38.81
CA PHE A 725 29.75 6.60 -39.05
C PHE A 725 29.80 5.08 -39.03
N MET A 726 30.40 4.49 -40.06
CA MET A 726 30.64 3.05 -40.15
C MET A 726 31.98 2.71 -39.52
N LEU A 727 31.99 1.89 -38.49
CA LEU A 727 33.14 1.46 -37.73
C LEU A 727 33.53 0.03 -38.13
N THR A 728 34.80 -0.19 -38.45
CA THR A 728 35.32 -1.54 -38.79
C THR A 728 36.32 -2.01 -37.74
N ASP A 729 36.59 -3.32 -37.71
CA ASP A 729 37.54 -3.94 -36.78
C ASP A 729 38.98 -3.61 -37.07
N ASP A 730 39.30 -3.16 -38.29
CA ASP A 730 40.64 -2.76 -38.75
C ASP A 730 40.80 -1.23 -38.84
N MET A 731 39.79 -0.46 -38.40
CA MET A 731 39.88 1.01 -38.44
C MET A 731 41.01 1.56 -37.60
N GLN A 732 41.69 2.56 -38.13
CA GLN A 732 42.64 3.39 -37.38
C GLN A 732 41.86 4.42 -36.54
N PRO A 733 42.43 4.93 -35.44
CA PRO A 733 41.82 6.01 -34.71
C PRO A 733 41.39 7.15 -35.63
N THR A 734 40.10 7.46 -35.64
CA THR A 734 39.54 8.44 -36.58
C THR A 734 38.81 9.52 -35.82
N THR A 735 39.08 10.78 -36.15
CA THR A 735 38.44 11.93 -35.52
C THR A 735 37.30 12.43 -36.37
N TYR A 736 36.14 12.63 -35.75
CA TYR A 736 34.92 13.16 -36.36
C TYR A 736 34.52 14.46 -35.70
N THR A 737 33.84 15.32 -36.47
CA THR A 737 33.21 16.54 -35.96
C THR A 737 31.77 16.58 -36.42
N VAL A 738 30.83 16.83 -35.50
CA VAL A 738 29.41 16.94 -35.78
C VAL A 738 28.86 18.28 -35.29
N PRO A 739 27.84 18.85 -35.96
CA PRO A 739 27.13 20.02 -35.46
C PRO A 739 26.23 19.61 -34.32
N VAL A 740 26.22 20.33 -33.22
CA VAL A 740 25.32 20.11 -32.10
C VAL A 740 24.32 21.26 -31.89
N ASN A 741 24.52 22.39 -32.59
CA ASN A 741 23.55 23.47 -32.74
C ASN A 741 22.85 23.92 -31.47
N LYS A 742 23.59 24.07 -30.38
CA LYS A 742 23.10 24.44 -29.04
C LYS A 742 22.07 23.47 -28.46
N SER A 743 22.16 22.21 -28.80
CA SER A 743 21.36 21.16 -28.17
C SER A 743 21.72 20.98 -26.72
N THR A 744 20.74 20.55 -25.94
CA THR A 744 20.93 20.19 -24.52
C THR A 744 21.58 18.82 -24.39
N GLN A 745 21.18 17.87 -25.25
CA GLN A 745 21.66 16.51 -25.24
C GLN A 745 22.59 16.22 -26.42
N LEU A 746 23.66 15.48 -26.14
CA LEU A 746 24.50 14.82 -27.14
C LEU A 746 24.55 13.33 -26.82
N MET A 747 24.11 12.47 -27.73
CA MET A 747 24.07 11.03 -27.57
C MET A 747 24.85 10.32 -28.66
N PHE A 748 25.68 9.37 -28.26
CA PHE A 748 26.39 8.42 -29.10
C PHE A 748 25.68 7.08 -29.02
N TRP A 749 25.24 6.57 -30.15
CA TRP A 749 24.49 5.34 -30.26
C TRP A 749 25.20 4.36 -31.18
N LEU A 750 25.70 3.26 -30.62
CA LEU A 750 26.31 2.18 -31.39
C LEU A 750 25.26 1.14 -31.69
N GLU A 751 24.85 1.03 -32.97
CA GLU A 751 23.85 0.07 -33.38
C GLU A 751 24.42 -1.34 -33.51
N CYS A 752 23.82 -2.28 -32.81
CA CYS A 752 24.17 -3.69 -32.92
C CYS A 752 23.48 -4.30 -34.14
N GLY A 753 24.21 -4.54 -35.20
CA GLY A 753 23.67 -5.09 -36.46
C GLY A 753 24.01 -6.56 -36.70
N ASP A 754 24.90 -7.18 -35.91
CA ASP A 754 25.46 -8.51 -36.24
C ASP A 754 25.77 -9.39 -35.04
N VAL A 755 26.07 -10.65 -35.35
CA VAL A 755 26.46 -11.74 -34.42
C VAL A 755 27.83 -11.54 -33.74
N ARG A 756 28.51 -10.44 -33.97
CA ARG A 756 29.82 -10.15 -33.39
C ARG A 756 29.80 -8.91 -32.53
N SER A 757 30.50 -8.97 -31.42
CA SER A 757 30.72 -7.79 -30.58
C SER A 757 32.04 -7.15 -30.82
N GLY A 758 32.02 -5.81 -30.89
CA GLY A 758 33.23 -4.99 -30.93
C GLY A 758 33.18 -3.95 -29.83
N GLN A 759 34.30 -3.69 -29.22
CA GLN A 759 34.48 -2.61 -28.24
C GLN A 759 35.11 -1.41 -28.91
N TYR A 760 34.43 -0.29 -28.87
CA TYR A 760 34.86 0.99 -29.45
C TYR A 760 35.00 2.02 -28.34
N VAL A 761 36.10 2.74 -28.34
CA VAL A 761 36.35 3.80 -27.35
C VAL A 761 36.25 5.16 -28.03
N LEU A 762 35.40 6.01 -27.45
CA LEU A 762 35.29 7.41 -27.80
C LEU A 762 36.16 8.20 -26.82
N TYR A 763 37.09 8.99 -27.33
CA TYR A 763 38.03 9.78 -26.53
C TYR A 763 38.37 11.09 -27.23
N ASP A 764 39.18 11.96 -26.60
CA ASP A 764 39.48 13.31 -27.08
C ASP A 764 38.20 14.08 -27.47
N MET A 765 37.18 13.94 -26.61
CA MET A 765 35.85 14.48 -26.84
C MET A 765 35.84 15.96 -26.44
N SER A 766 35.58 16.86 -27.38
CA SER A 766 35.49 18.29 -27.07
C SER A 766 34.28 18.95 -27.71
N VAL A 767 33.75 19.95 -27.03
CA VAL A 767 32.63 20.78 -27.51
C VAL A 767 33.09 22.23 -27.65
N LYS A 768 32.59 22.95 -28.68
CA LYS A 768 33.04 24.31 -28.99
C LYS A 768 31.83 25.20 -29.35
N LYS A 769 31.91 26.47 -28.94
CA LYS A 769 31.02 27.55 -29.39
C LYS A 769 31.59 28.16 -30.68
N ASN A 770 30.76 28.41 -31.61
CA ASN A 770 31.15 29.20 -32.81
C ASN A 770 31.44 30.65 -32.35
N LYS A 771 32.57 31.22 -32.77
CA LYS A 771 32.76 32.65 -32.55
C LYS A 771 31.62 33.42 -33.23
N LYS A 772 30.95 34.28 -32.49
CA LYS A 772 30.08 35.28 -33.14
C LYS A 772 30.95 36.01 -34.17
N GLN A 773 30.57 35.96 -35.43
CA GLN A 773 31.12 36.93 -36.41
C GLN A 773 30.62 38.30 -35.92
N GLU A 774 31.56 39.09 -35.39
CA GLU A 774 31.31 40.51 -35.08
C GLU A 774 30.99 41.30 -36.34
#